data_f3754fbb125d8dfcfcf24aca080ef68f
#
_entry.id   f3754fbb125d8dfcfcf24aca080ef68f
#
_cell.length_a   1.000
_cell.length_b   1.000
_cell.length_c   1.000
_cell.angle_alpha   90.00
_cell.angle_beta   90.00
_cell.angle_gamma   90.00
#
_symmetry.space_group_name_H-M   'P 1'
#
loop_
_entity.id
_entity.type
_entity.pdbx_description
1 polymer ?
#
loop_
_entity_poly.entity_id
_entity_poly.type
_entity_poly.pdbx_seq_one_letter_code
_entity_poly.pdbx_strand_id
1 'polypeptide(L)'
;MTMLGRRFRDGLHRYSAYKCIRVGCRSLSSLNILDQEDRLDGCISSLPSKAKVVICGGGVMGAAVAYHLARRGWGNQTLLVQNLIETRLFRVGAGSRWHSSGLVGAFKPSLAQVRLAQSSIRLLQELEARGRPTGWKQCGSLLLARTRDRMTVYRRMKSQSVSWGIPCELVSPMRCQEIWPLLNVDDILGGLWIPGDGVGDPHLLCMSLMKEAIANGVGVMEECSITAVHSKDDRVAGVDTSQGSIECEYFVNCAGFWARQVGQMAKPQIKVPLLPCEHYYLHTKKIDNLNPMTPVVRDPDGYIYLRERDGCILAGGFEPVAKPVYEEENNSSQRCVPEDWDHFHVLLQELLKRVPALAQATLHKLCNGLEAFSPDCKWIVGEAPEMFNYHVAAGMKTVGISAAGGVAEATVDEIVDGYTKYDMYELDINRFLGLHNNKRFLRDRVKEVPGVHYGLPYPFHEFETGRNLRMSPIYPTLRDNGAVFGQVMGYERPTWFEAVEKEQGAPEKPRPFKIAHTKTFGKPHWFEIVQREYWACREAVGLADYSSFTKIDLYSIPFQSKGREVVDLLQYLCSNDVDVPLGSIIHTGMQNERGGYENDCSLARISENHYMMIAPTIQQTRCKVWLKRHLPRNASVTLSDVTSMYTAICILGPFTRNLLSELTDTDLSPANFPFFTFKELDVGLANGIRAMNLTHTGELGYVLYIPNEFALHVYKGLMTVGEKYGISHVGYYASRALRVEKFFAFWGQDLDTMTTPLECGRTWRVKFDKDIPFIGRDALLRQREEGIHRQYVQLLLTDHDHELDLWSWGGEPIYRDGNYCGQTTTTSYGYTFKKQVCLGFVQNLNEDGVPQRVTNEYVLSGHYEIDIAGIRYAAKVNLHSPNLPTKYPDKERDVYQATRKLLRPRPRSVTVTETIGYPI
;
A
#
# COMPACT_ATOMS: atom_id res chain seq x y z
N MET A 1 -41.10 8.02 10.85
CA MET A 1 -41.19 6.98 9.78
C MET A 1 -42.60 6.89 9.22
N THR A 2 -43.19 7.93 8.61
CA THR A 2 -44.53 7.84 8.00
C THR A 2 -44.90 9.03 7.10
N MET A 3 -43.95 9.71 6.46
CA MET A 3 -44.30 10.73 5.43
C MET A 3 -43.43 10.75 4.18
N LEU A 4 -42.38 9.92 4.09
CA LEU A 4 -41.54 9.80 2.89
C LEU A 4 -41.93 8.61 1.99
N GLY A 5 -42.79 7.71 2.46
CA GLY A 5 -43.23 6.51 1.73
C GLY A 5 -44.35 6.70 0.72
N ARG A 6 -45.03 7.87 0.69
CA ARG A 6 -46.13 8.10 -0.25
C ARG A 6 -45.76 8.87 -1.53
N ARG A 7 -44.70 9.59 -1.56
CA ARG A 7 -44.24 10.29 -2.80
C ARG A 7 -43.45 9.41 -3.78
N PHE A 8 -43.05 8.23 -3.36
CA PHE A 8 -42.34 7.25 -4.21
C PHE A 8 -43.26 6.32 -5.02
N ARG A 9 -44.51 6.18 -4.64
CA ARG A 9 -45.49 5.34 -5.37
C ARG A 9 -46.14 6.03 -6.58
N ASP A 10 -46.23 7.34 -6.59
CA ASP A 10 -46.96 8.08 -7.66
C ASP A 10 -46.02 8.41 -8.86
N GLY A 11 -44.69 8.24 -8.71
CA GLY A 11 -43.72 8.34 -9.80
C GLY A 11 -43.61 7.10 -10.69
N LEU A 12 -44.03 5.95 -10.15
CA LEU A 12 -43.92 4.64 -10.84
C LEU A 12 -45.00 4.38 -11.90
N HIS A 13 -46.08 5.19 -11.93
CA HIS A 13 -47.18 5.03 -12.90
C HIS A 13 -46.98 5.77 -14.22
N ARG A 14 -45.92 6.59 -14.39
CA ARG A 14 -45.65 7.25 -15.68
C ARG A 14 -44.55 6.55 -16.54
N TYR A 15 -43.92 5.48 -16.06
CA TYR A 15 -42.94 4.69 -16.80
C TYR A 15 -43.39 3.29 -17.18
N SER A 16 -44.73 3.06 -17.27
CA SER A 16 -45.30 1.78 -17.69
C SER A 16 -45.16 1.51 -19.21
N ALA A 17 -44.35 2.26 -19.93
CA ALA A 17 -44.09 2.07 -21.37
C ALA A 17 -42.95 1.09 -21.70
N TYR A 18 -42.30 0.50 -20.70
CA TYR A 18 -41.28 -0.54 -20.93
C TYR A 18 -41.81 -1.96 -20.77
N LYS A 19 -43.04 -2.22 -21.21
CA LYS A 19 -43.51 -3.56 -21.50
C LYS A 19 -43.12 -3.93 -22.89
N CYS A 20 -42.41 -5.09 -22.99
CA CYS A 20 -42.05 -5.83 -24.20
C CYS A 20 -40.64 -5.59 -24.76
N ILE A 21 -39.61 -6.04 -24.07
CA ILE A 21 -38.51 -6.70 -24.75
C ILE A 21 -38.31 -8.05 -24.08
N ARG A 22 -39.12 -9.04 -24.42
CA ARG A 22 -38.74 -10.45 -24.37
C ARG A 22 -37.76 -10.67 -25.50
N VAL A 23 -36.48 -10.48 -25.26
CA VAL A 23 -35.45 -11.01 -26.17
C VAL A 23 -35.39 -12.51 -25.89
N GLY A 24 -35.94 -13.29 -26.81
CA GLY A 24 -35.81 -14.73 -26.77
C GLY A 24 -34.33 -15.11 -26.74
N CYS A 25 -33.95 -15.90 -25.77
CA CYS A 25 -32.70 -16.63 -25.78
C CYS A 25 -32.67 -17.50 -27.04
N ARG A 26 -32.09 -16.98 -28.12
CA ARG A 26 -31.67 -17.86 -29.24
C ARG A 26 -30.50 -18.68 -28.74
N SER A 27 -30.67 -19.97 -28.93
CA SER A 27 -29.76 -21.05 -28.56
C SER A 27 -28.30 -20.75 -28.93
N LEU A 28 -27.41 -21.20 -28.09
CA LEU A 28 -25.93 -21.23 -28.20
C LEU A 28 -25.32 -21.75 -29.50
N SER A 29 -26.12 -22.04 -30.53
CA SER A 29 -25.67 -22.58 -31.82
C SER A 29 -25.01 -21.57 -32.75
N SER A 30 -25.11 -20.26 -32.51
CA SER A 30 -24.41 -19.22 -33.28
C SER A 30 -22.99 -18.90 -32.81
N LEU A 31 -22.51 -19.57 -31.75
CA LEU A 31 -21.15 -19.44 -31.22
C LEU A 31 -20.12 -20.35 -31.95
N ASN A 32 -20.56 -21.22 -32.85
CA ASN A 32 -19.68 -22.15 -33.54
C ASN A 32 -18.89 -21.54 -34.72
N ILE A 33 -19.11 -20.28 -35.07
CA ILE A 33 -18.43 -19.63 -36.23
C ILE A 33 -17.09 -18.99 -35.83
N LEU A 34 -16.81 -18.85 -34.54
CA LEU A 34 -15.55 -18.28 -34.03
C LEU A 34 -14.45 -19.32 -33.75
N ASP A 35 -14.66 -20.58 -34.07
CA ASP A 35 -13.88 -21.69 -33.53
C ASP A 35 -12.69 -22.16 -34.39
N GLN A 36 -12.44 -21.59 -35.56
CA GLN A 36 -11.32 -22.06 -36.40
C GLN A 36 -10.16 -21.07 -36.58
N GLU A 37 -10.35 -19.76 -36.38
CA GLU A 37 -9.31 -18.77 -36.66
C GLU A 37 -8.41 -18.42 -35.44
N ASP A 38 -8.75 -18.84 -34.22
CA ASP A 38 -8.10 -18.40 -32.97
C ASP A 38 -7.24 -19.46 -32.29
N ARG A 39 -6.81 -20.52 -32.97
CA ARG A 39 -5.87 -21.49 -32.38
C ARG A 39 -4.48 -20.91 -32.30
N LEU A 40 -3.84 -21.03 -31.13
CA LEU A 40 -2.41 -20.81 -30.97
C LEU A 40 -1.64 -21.95 -31.62
N ASP A 41 -0.95 -21.65 -32.72
CA ASP A 41 0.01 -22.60 -33.31
C ASP A 41 1.21 -22.73 -32.36
N GLY A 42 1.73 -23.93 -32.16
CA GLY A 42 2.93 -24.22 -31.38
C GLY A 42 2.67 -24.56 -29.90
N CYS A 43 1.43 -24.81 -29.47
CA CYS A 43 1.15 -25.47 -28.20
C CYS A 43 1.75 -26.86 -28.15
N ILE A 44 2.34 -27.24 -26.99
CA ILE A 44 2.89 -28.58 -26.80
C ILE A 44 1.78 -29.60 -26.57
N SER A 45 1.98 -30.82 -27.09
CA SER A 45 1.02 -31.93 -26.96
C SER A 45 1.32 -32.90 -25.81
N SER A 46 2.50 -32.80 -25.19
CA SER A 46 2.90 -33.67 -24.09
C SER A 46 3.51 -32.85 -22.97
N LEU A 47 3.15 -33.20 -21.73
CA LEU A 47 3.64 -32.53 -20.53
C LEU A 47 5.14 -32.82 -20.31
N PRO A 48 6.01 -31.83 -20.17
CA PRO A 48 7.41 -32.06 -19.80
C PRO A 48 7.49 -32.50 -18.33
N SER A 49 8.45 -33.35 -18.00
CA SER A 49 8.70 -33.77 -16.62
C SER A 49 9.35 -32.68 -15.75
N LYS A 50 9.96 -31.67 -16.40
CA LYS A 50 10.69 -30.57 -15.72
C LYS A 50 10.56 -29.26 -16.47
N ALA A 51 10.41 -28.20 -15.71
CA ALA A 51 10.52 -26.82 -16.16
C ALA A 51 11.18 -25.98 -15.07
N LYS A 52 11.88 -24.90 -15.40
CA LYS A 52 12.41 -23.99 -14.36
C LYS A 52 11.30 -23.14 -13.76
N VAL A 53 10.44 -22.60 -14.61
CA VAL A 53 9.29 -21.78 -14.22
C VAL A 53 8.00 -22.41 -14.75
N VAL A 54 7.02 -22.56 -13.87
CA VAL A 54 5.65 -22.94 -14.26
C VAL A 54 4.73 -21.74 -13.99
N ILE A 55 4.03 -21.29 -15.04
CA ILE A 55 3.05 -20.20 -14.97
C ILE A 55 1.65 -20.81 -15.01
N CYS A 56 0.83 -20.51 -14.01
CA CYS A 56 -0.58 -20.92 -13.96
C CYS A 56 -1.49 -19.79 -14.43
N GLY A 57 -2.15 -19.96 -15.56
CA GLY A 57 -3.11 -19.04 -16.14
C GLY A 57 -2.67 -18.43 -17.46
N GLY A 58 -3.41 -18.70 -18.53
CA GLY A 58 -3.17 -18.19 -19.88
C GLY A 58 -3.94 -16.90 -20.22
N GLY A 59 -4.27 -16.10 -19.21
CA GLY A 59 -4.79 -14.75 -19.40
C GLY A 59 -3.69 -13.74 -19.76
N VAL A 60 -4.06 -12.46 -19.92
CA VAL A 60 -3.13 -11.39 -20.31
C VAL A 60 -1.92 -11.27 -19.36
N MET A 61 -2.11 -11.54 -18.06
CA MET A 61 -1.03 -11.50 -17.07
C MET A 61 -0.03 -12.63 -17.26
N GLY A 62 -0.50 -13.88 -17.37
CA GLY A 62 0.39 -15.03 -17.59
C GLY A 62 1.09 -14.96 -18.96
N ALA A 63 0.39 -14.49 -20.01
CA ALA A 63 0.99 -14.24 -21.31
C ALA A 63 2.12 -13.19 -21.24
N ALA A 64 1.91 -12.12 -20.47
CA ALA A 64 2.93 -11.08 -20.27
C ALA A 64 4.13 -11.61 -19.48
N VAL A 65 3.92 -12.40 -18.42
CA VAL A 65 5.00 -13.05 -17.65
C VAL A 65 5.81 -13.98 -18.54
N ALA A 66 5.14 -14.83 -19.33
CA ALA A 66 5.78 -15.72 -20.29
C ALA A 66 6.62 -14.94 -21.32
N TYR A 67 6.07 -13.86 -21.87
CA TYR A 67 6.77 -12.97 -22.80
C TYR A 67 8.03 -12.36 -22.17
N HIS A 68 7.96 -11.82 -20.97
CA HIS A 68 9.12 -11.20 -20.30
C HIS A 68 10.17 -12.24 -19.91
N LEU A 69 9.81 -13.43 -19.44
CA LEU A 69 10.75 -14.54 -19.21
C LEU A 69 11.47 -14.96 -20.50
N ALA A 70 10.73 -15.06 -21.60
CA ALA A 70 11.30 -15.34 -22.92
C ALA A 70 12.31 -14.26 -23.34
N ARG A 71 11.99 -12.99 -23.17
CA ARG A 71 12.92 -11.85 -23.44
C ARG A 71 14.16 -11.86 -22.55
N ARG A 72 14.06 -12.45 -21.34
CA ARG A 72 15.22 -12.63 -20.42
C ARG A 72 16.00 -13.92 -20.74
N GLY A 73 15.69 -14.62 -21.84
CA GLY A 73 16.40 -15.84 -22.25
C GLY A 73 15.96 -17.13 -21.54
N TRP A 74 14.86 -17.09 -20.77
CA TRP A 74 14.34 -18.25 -20.03
C TRP A 74 13.19 -18.97 -20.74
N GLY A 75 12.94 -18.66 -22.05
CA GLY A 75 11.82 -19.24 -22.79
C GLY A 75 11.79 -20.77 -22.76
N ASN A 76 12.87 -21.44 -23.19
CA ASN A 76 12.98 -22.91 -23.21
C ASN A 76 12.91 -23.60 -21.83
N GLN A 77 12.89 -22.82 -20.74
CA GLN A 77 12.82 -23.30 -19.36
C GLN A 77 11.47 -22.95 -18.71
N THR A 78 10.57 -22.31 -19.47
CA THR A 78 9.29 -21.81 -18.99
C THR A 78 8.15 -22.62 -19.60
N LEU A 79 7.23 -23.06 -18.75
CA LEU A 79 5.99 -23.70 -19.12
C LEU A 79 4.80 -22.89 -18.63
N LEU A 80 3.89 -22.54 -19.53
CA LEU A 80 2.60 -21.98 -19.17
C LEU A 80 1.52 -23.06 -19.25
N VAL A 81 0.80 -23.26 -18.17
CA VAL A 81 -0.36 -24.16 -18.12
C VAL A 81 -1.63 -23.33 -17.98
N GLN A 82 -2.56 -23.63 -18.88
CA GLN A 82 -3.89 -23.05 -18.86
C GLN A 82 -4.83 -23.95 -18.10
N ASN A 83 -5.17 -23.54 -16.89
CA ASN A 83 -6.16 -24.22 -16.06
C ASN A 83 -7.54 -23.60 -16.25
N LEU A 84 -8.55 -24.47 -16.37
CA LEU A 84 -9.93 -24.14 -16.06
C LEU A 84 -10.57 -25.35 -15.40
N ILE A 85 -10.62 -25.32 -14.08
CA ILE A 85 -11.48 -26.22 -13.32
C ILE A 85 -12.91 -25.94 -13.78
N GLU A 86 -13.50 -26.86 -14.55
CA GLU A 86 -14.94 -26.92 -14.90
C GLU A 86 -15.53 -25.99 -15.97
N THR A 87 -14.77 -25.28 -16.81
CA THR A 87 -15.39 -24.57 -17.94
C THR A 87 -14.87 -25.07 -19.29
N ARG A 88 -15.74 -25.15 -20.28
CA ARG A 88 -15.39 -25.51 -21.67
C ARG A 88 -14.59 -24.44 -22.42
N LEU A 89 -13.87 -23.54 -21.68
CA LEU A 89 -13.00 -22.48 -22.18
C LEU A 89 -11.54 -22.89 -22.01
N PHE A 90 -11.12 -23.89 -22.72
CA PHE A 90 -9.82 -24.56 -22.59
C PHE A 90 -8.64 -23.81 -23.24
N ARG A 91 -8.84 -22.56 -23.73
CA ARG A 91 -7.88 -21.86 -24.57
C ARG A 91 -7.29 -20.63 -23.89
N VAL A 92 -6.05 -20.31 -24.27
CA VAL A 92 -5.36 -19.08 -23.92
C VAL A 92 -6.22 -17.86 -24.29
N GLY A 93 -6.25 -16.85 -23.42
CA GLY A 93 -7.03 -15.63 -23.62
C GLY A 93 -8.53 -15.72 -23.30
N ALA A 94 -9.04 -16.91 -22.94
CA ALA A 94 -10.46 -17.09 -22.73
C ALA A 94 -11.02 -16.38 -21.49
N GLY A 95 -10.21 -16.18 -20.42
CA GLY A 95 -10.67 -15.61 -19.15
C GLY A 95 -11.00 -14.12 -19.18
N SER A 96 -10.12 -13.29 -19.72
CA SER A 96 -10.29 -11.83 -19.73
C SER A 96 -10.95 -11.27 -20.99
N ARG A 97 -11.13 -12.08 -22.01
CA ARG A 97 -11.69 -11.69 -23.31
C ARG A 97 -13.09 -11.10 -23.23
N TRP A 98 -13.90 -11.60 -22.27
CA TRP A 98 -15.33 -11.30 -22.19
C TRP A 98 -15.69 -10.10 -21.33
N HIS A 99 -14.82 -9.75 -20.37
CA HIS A 99 -15.19 -8.86 -19.26
C HIS A 99 -14.33 -7.60 -19.16
N SER A 100 -13.34 -7.42 -20.03
CA SER A 100 -12.52 -6.21 -19.99
C SER A 100 -13.05 -5.14 -20.94
N SER A 101 -13.28 -3.96 -20.39
CA SER A 101 -13.64 -2.76 -21.14
C SER A 101 -12.50 -2.23 -22.02
N GLY A 102 -11.28 -2.72 -21.83
CA GLY A 102 -10.12 -2.35 -22.64
C GLY A 102 -9.57 -0.95 -22.38
N LEU A 103 -9.90 -0.33 -21.25
CA LEU A 103 -9.43 1.02 -20.90
C LEU A 103 -7.98 0.99 -20.44
N VAL A 104 -7.13 1.82 -21.03
CA VAL A 104 -5.72 1.93 -20.68
C VAL A 104 -5.41 3.37 -20.29
N GLY A 105 -4.90 3.57 -19.07
CA GLY A 105 -4.54 4.88 -18.58
C GLY A 105 -3.38 4.84 -17.60
N ALA A 106 -2.53 5.86 -17.64
CA ALA A 106 -1.32 5.97 -16.87
C ALA A 106 -1.55 6.41 -15.42
N PHE A 107 -2.49 7.33 -15.17
CA PHE A 107 -2.77 7.77 -13.81
C PHE A 107 -3.34 6.64 -12.95
N LYS A 108 -2.66 6.37 -11.83
CA LYS A 108 -3.03 5.38 -10.81
C LYS A 108 -2.88 6.00 -9.41
N PRO A 109 -3.45 5.37 -8.36
CA PRO A 109 -3.38 5.90 -7.00
C PRO A 109 -1.98 6.05 -6.40
N SER A 110 -0.99 5.29 -6.87
CA SER A 110 0.39 5.35 -6.35
C SER A 110 1.42 5.41 -7.48
N LEU A 111 2.61 5.93 -7.15
CA LEU A 111 3.72 6.05 -8.09
C LEU A 111 4.16 4.69 -8.66
N ALA A 112 4.21 3.64 -7.83
CA ALA A 112 4.54 2.30 -8.29
C ALA A 112 3.57 1.84 -9.38
N GLN A 113 2.26 1.96 -9.14
CA GLN A 113 1.24 1.60 -10.12
C GLN A 113 1.32 2.46 -11.39
N VAL A 114 1.66 3.75 -11.26
CA VAL A 114 1.88 4.66 -12.41
C VAL A 114 3.03 4.14 -13.27
N ARG A 115 4.18 3.84 -12.67
CA ARG A 115 5.36 3.33 -13.39
C ARG A 115 5.07 2.02 -14.12
N LEU A 116 4.35 1.10 -13.47
CA LEU A 116 3.94 -0.17 -14.08
C LEU A 116 2.93 0.04 -15.22
N ALA A 117 2.00 0.98 -15.08
CA ALA A 117 1.06 1.33 -16.16
C ALA A 117 1.77 1.98 -17.35
N GLN A 118 2.74 2.86 -17.10
CA GLN A 118 3.57 3.45 -18.17
C GLN A 118 4.39 2.39 -18.89
N SER A 119 4.94 1.38 -18.18
CA SER A 119 5.63 0.24 -18.78
C SER A 119 4.70 -0.57 -19.67
N SER A 120 3.45 -0.79 -19.21
CA SER A 120 2.43 -1.48 -20.01
C SER A 120 2.06 -0.71 -21.28
N ILE A 121 1.90 0.61 -21.23
CA ILE A 121 1.62 1.45 -22.42
C ILE A 121 2.78 1.37 -23.42
N ARG A 122 4.03 1.47 -22.95
CA ARG A 122 5.20 1.29 -23.83
C ARG A 122 5.20 -0.08 -24.50
N LEU A 123 4.88 -1.13 -23.77
CA LEU A 123 4.80 -2.49 -24.35
C LEU A 123 3.74 -2.60 -25.45
N LEU A 124 2.55 -2.00 -25.25
CA LEU A 124 1.52 -1.93 -26.29
C LEU A 124 2.03 -1.25 -27.56
N GLN A 125 2.67 -0.10 -27.42
CA GLN A 125 3.25 0.68 -28.51
C GLN A 125 4.38 -0.09 -29.23
N GLU A 126 5.27 -0.75 -28.48
CA GLU A 126 6.34 -1.58 -29.04
C GLU A 126 5.82 -2.77 -29.86
N LEU A 127 4.80 -3.46 -29.36
CA LEU A 127 4.20 -4.60 -30.06
C LEU A 127 3.52 -4.15 -31.36
N GLU A 128 2.73 -3.08 -31.35
CA GLU A 128 2.14 -2.50 -32.56
C GLU A 128 3.21 -2.09 -33.58
N ALA A 129 4.27 -1.43 -33.15
CA ALA A 129 5.38 -1.02 -34.03
C ALA A 129 6.11 -2.21 -34.68
N ARG A 130 6.05 -3.40 -34.06
CA ARG A 130 6.59 -4.67 -34.61
C ARG A 130 5.57 -5.43 -35.43
N GLY A 131 4.41 -4.87 -35.73
CA GLY A 131 3.32 -5.55 -36.45
C GLY A 131 2.63 -6.65 -35.66
N ARG A 132 2.69 -6.60 -34.33
CA ARG A 132 1.95 -7.48 -33.42
C ARG A 132 0.71 -6.75 -32.92
N PRO A 133 -0.48 -7.09 -33.37
CA PRO A 133 -1.69 -6.32 -33.05
C PRO A 133 -2.04 -6.43 -31.58
N THR A 134 -2.28 -5.31 -30.93
CA THR A 134 -2.75 -5.21 -29.55
C THR A 134 -4.09 -4.48 -29.45
N GLY A 135 -4.56 -3.94 -30.54
CA GLY A 135 -5.73 -3.07 -30.62
C GLY A 135 -5.52 -1.72 -29.93
N TRP A 136 -4.26 -1.31 -29.73
CA TRP A 136 -3.93 -0.03 -29.08
C TRP A 136 -4.36 1.14 -29.96
N LYS A 137 -5.18 2.02 -29.36
CA LYS A 137 -5.56 3.32 -29.92
C LYS A 137 -5.33 4.39 -28.85
N GLN A 138 -4.40 5.30 -29.09
CA GLN A 138 -4.16 6.44 -28.22
C GLN A 138 -5.20 7.53 -28.49
N CYS A 139 -6.40 7.35 -27.96
CA CYS A 139 -7.53 8.27 -28.13
C CYS A 139 -7.67 9.27 -26.96
N GLY A 140 -6.87 9.14 -25.91
CA GLY A 140 -6.96 9.95 -24.71
C GLY A 140 -8.03 9.49 -23.71
N SER A 141 -7.98 10.09 -22.52
CA SER A 141 -9.00 9.94 -21.48
C SER A 141 -9.47 11.30 -20.98
N LEU A 142 -10.78 11.46 -20.77
CA LEU A 142 -11.41 12.61 -20.18
C LEU A 142 -12.06 12.21 -18.84
N LEU A 143 -11.59 12.80 -17.75
CA LEU A 143 -12.11 12.58 -16.41
C LEU A 143 -12.99 13.79 -16.04
N LEU A 144 -14.26 13.58 -15.68
CA LEU A 144 -15.22 14.64 -15.38
C LEU A 144 -15.31 14.92 -13.87
N ALA A 145 -15.56 16.16 -13.49
CA ALA A 145 -15.76 16.59 -12.11
C ALA A 145 -17.09 17.30 -11.95
N ARG A 146 -17.96 16.79 -11.06
CA ARG A 146 -19.23 17.44 -10.68
C ARG A 146 -19.09 18.27 -9.40
N THR A 147 -18.08 17.98 -8.58
CA THR A 147 -17.90 18.61 -7.27
C THR A 147 -16.60 19.42 -7.18
N ARG A 148 -16.57 20.40 -6.27
CA ARG A 148 -15.34 21.17 -5.98
C ARG A 148 -14.21 20.27 -5.50
N ASP A 149 -14.52 19.27 -4.68
CA ASP A 149 -13.52 18.35 -4.16
C ASP A 149 -12.94 17.47 -5.27
N ARG A 150 -13.75 17.04 -6.25
CA ARG A 150 -13.26 16.33 -7.43
C ARG A 150 -12.33 17.23 -8.29
N MET A 151 -12.70 18.49 -8.45
CA MET A 151 -11.80 19.44 -9.13
C MET A 151 -10.50 19.65 -8.36
N THR A 152 -10.55 19.67 -7.03
CA THR A 152 -9.34 19.71 -6.20
C THR A 152 -8.47 18.49 -6.44
N VAL A 153 -9.06 17.29 -6.52
CA VAL A 153 -8.32 16.05 -6.89
C VAL A 153 -7.65 16.22 -8.25
N TYR A 154 -8.34 16.76 -9.26
CA TYR A 154 -7.76 16.93 -10.60
C TYR A 154 -6.66 18.00 -10.64
N ARG A 155 -6.79 19.06 -9.85
CA ARG A 155 -5.69 20.04 -9.68
C ARG A 155 -4.47 19.39 -9.04
N ARG A 156 -4.65 18.54 -8.01
CA ARG A 156 -3.55 17.77 -7.40
C ARG A 156 -2.92 16.79 -8.40
N MET A 157 -3.72 16.08 -9.20
CA MET A 157 -3.22 15.22 -10.27
C MET A 157 -2.43 16.02 -11.30
N LYS A 158 -2.90 17.22 -11.67
CA LYS A 158 -2.18 18.11 -12.59
C LYS A 158 -0.84 18.56 -11.99
N SER A 159 -0.79 18.93 -10.73
CA SER A 159 0.47 19.24 -10.04
C SER A 159 1.41 18.02 -10.05
N GLN A 160 0.93 16.84 -9.61
CA GLN A 160 1.71 15.60 -9.58
C GLN A 160 2.16 15.11 -10.95
N SER A 161 1.49 15.52 -12.03
CA SER A 161 1.80 15.11 -13.40
C SER A 161 3.26 15.38 -13.79
N VAL A 162 3.86 16.43 -13.25
CA VAL A 162 5.26 16.81 -13.48
C VAL A 162 6.19 15.73 -12.89
N SER A 163 5.93 15.31 -11.65
CA SER A 163 6.71 14.27 -10.96
C SER A 163 6.58 12.91 -11.63
N TRP A 164 5.42 12.63 -12.22
CA TRP A 164 5.08 11.32 -12.77
C TRP A 164 5.34 11.21 -14.26
N GLY A 165 5.62 12.33 -14.92
CA GLY A 165 5.85 12.36 -16.38
C GLY A 165 4.59 12.01 -17.17
N ILE A 166 3.42 12.49 -16.74
CA ILE A 166 2.13 12.22 -17.41
C ILE A 166 1.56 13.57 -17.91
N PRO A 167 1.65 13.89 -19.21
CA PRO A 167 1.03 15.09 -19.76
C PRO A 167 -0.49 15.07 -19.53
N CYS A 168 -1.03 16.15 -18.96
CA CYS A 168 -2.47 16.31 -18.76
C CYS A 168 -2.85 17.79 -18.66
N GLU A 169 -4.14 18.08 -18.86
CA GLU A 169 -4.68 19.44 -18.91
C GLU A 169 -6.02 19.50 -18.16
N LEU A 170 -6.22 20.58 -17.37
CA LEU A 170 -7.53 20.91 -16.81
C LEU A 170 -8.37 21.59 -17.90
N VAL A 171 -9.58 21.10 -18.12
CA VAL A 171 -10.46 21.58 -19.20
C VAL A 171 -11.79 22.07 -18.67
N SER A 172 -12.36 23.08 -19.34
CA SER A 172 -13.67 23.63 -19.02
C SER A 172 -14.81 22.67 -19.44
N PRO A 173 -16.04 22.85 -18.93
CA PRO A 173 -17.19 22.05 -19.38
C PRO A 173 -17.41 22.10 -20.90
N MET A 174 -17.30 23.29 -21.51
CA MET A 174 -17.41 23.44 -22.97
C MET A 174 -16.33 22.62 -23.69
N ARG A 175 -15.08 22.67 -23.21
CA ARG A 175 -14.00 21.88 -23.81
C ARG A 175 -14.24 20.37 -23.65
N CYS A 176 -14.82 19.92 -22.53
CA CYS A 176 -15.23 18.53 -22.36
C CYS A 176 -16.25 18.12 -23.45
N GLN A 177 -17.23 18.99 -23.76
CA GLN A 177 -18.24 18.74 -24.80
C GLN A 177 -17.64 18.76 -26.21
N GLU A 178 -16.67 19.63 -26.48
CA GLU A 178 -15.95 19.62 -27.77
C GLU A 178 -15.16 18.32 -27.94
N ILE A 179 -14.51 17.83 -26.91
CA ILE A 179 -13.77 16.58 -26.92
C ILE A 179 -14.73 15.37 -27.12
N TRP A 180 -15.89 15.41 -26.50
CA TRP A 180 -16.89 14.36 -26.56
C TRP A 180 -18.32 14.94 -26.78
N PRO A 181 -18.76 15.16 -28.04
CA PRO A 181 -19.96 15.94 -28.36
C PRO A 181 -21.30 15.42 -27.81
N LEU A 182 -21.40 14.12 -27.48
CA LEU A 182 -22.62 13.52 -26.94
C LEU A 182 -22.79 13.71 -25.42
N LEU A 183 -21.80 14.31 -24.73
CA LEU A 183 -21.88 14.53 -23.28
C LEU A 183 -22.84 15.64 -22.93
N ASN A 184 -23.69 15.39 -21.96
CA ASN A 184 -24.32 16.45 -21.19
C ASN A 184 -23.31 16.99 -20.17
N VAL A 185 -23.07 18.28 -20.16
CA VAL A 185 -22.07 18.98 -19.35
C VAL A 185 -22.69 19.96 -18.34
N ASP A 186 -24.02 20.02 -18.21
CA ASP A 186 -24.74 21.02 -17.41
C ASP A 186 -24.40 20.94 -15.91
N ASP A 187 -24.03 19.77 -15.42
CA ASP A 187 -23.76 19.51 -14.00
C ASP A 187 -22.28 19.33 -13.69
N ILE A 188 -21.37 19.59 -14.63
CA ILE A 188 -19.93 19.46 -14.40
C ILE A 188 -19.25 20.82 -14.20
N LEU A 189 -18.22 20.83 -13.38
CA LEU A 189 -17.37 22.00 -13.12
C LEU A 189 -16.16 22.07 -14.05
N GLY A 190 -15.84 20.96 -14.72
CA GLY A 190 -14.71 20.81 -15.63
C GLY A 190 -14.23 19.36 -15.68
N GLY A 191 -13.02 19.16 -16.20
CA GLY A 191 -12.43 17.85 -16.32
C GLY A 191 -10.91 17.87 -16.34
N LEU A 192 -10.33 16.67 -16.38
CA LEU A 192 -8.92 16.45 -16.63
C LEU A 192 -8.76 15.65 -17.93
N TRP A 193 -8.08 16.23 -18.90
CA TRP A 193 -7.74 15.63 -20.19
C TRP A 193 -6.35 15.01 -20.14
N ILE A 194 -6.23 13.71 -20.56
CA ILE A 194 -4.98 12.96 -20.55
C ILE A 194 -4.76 12.37 -21.95
N PRO A 195 -3.97 13.02 -22.81
CA PRO A 195 -3.81 12.63 -24.22
C PRO A 195 -3.04 11.34 -24.42
N GLY A 196 -2.20 10.93 -23.46
CA GLY A 196 -1.40 9.70 -23.52
C GLY A 196 -2.16 8.41 -23.23
N ASP A 197 -3.37 8.52 -22.72
CA ASP A 197 -4.25 7.38 -22.44
C ASP A 197 -4.92 6.85 -23.72
N GLY A 198 -5.57 5.71 -23.62
CA GLY A 198 -6.29 5.12 -24.76
C GLY A 198 -7.01 3.85 -24.43
N VAL A 199 -7.16 3.02 -25.43
CA VAL A 199 -7.82 1.73 -25.35
C VAL A 199 -6.97 0.64 -26.01
N GLY A 200 -7.14 -0.60 -25.56
CA GLY A 200 -6.55 -1.79 -26.18
C GLY A 200 -7.56 -2.92 -26.29
N ASP A 201 -7.24 -3.93 -27.08
CA ASP A 201 -8.02 -5.16 -27.13
C ASP A 201 -7.32 -6.25 -26.29
N PRO A 202 -7.97 -6.75 -25.21
CA PRO A 202 -7.35 -7.74 -24.32
C PRO A 202 -7.01 -9.05 -25.01
N HIS A 203 -7.80 -9.44 -26.02
CA HIS A 203 -7.59 -10.67 -26.77
C HIS A 203 -6.37 -10.54 -27.69
N LEU A 204 -6.35 -9.48 -28.51
CA LEU A 204 -5.24 -9.25 -29.43
C LEU A 204 -3.91 -9.11 -28.66
N LEU A 205 -3.91 -8.38 -27.56
CA LEU A 205 -2.73 -8.26 -26.71
C LEU A 205 -2.27 -9.63 -26.18
N CYS A 206 -3.18 -10.41 -25.60
CA CYS A 206 -2.87 -11.73 -25.06
C CYS A 206 -2.29 -12.66 -26.13
N MET A 207 -2.91 -12.71 -27.32
CA MET A 207 -2.45 -13.53 -28.43
C MET A 207 -1.10 -13.07 -28.99
N SER A 208 -0.86 -11.77 -29.09
CA SER A 208 0.42 -11.23 -29.54
C SER A 208 1.55 -11.54 -28.56
N LEU A 209 1.32 -11.37 -27.26
CA LEU A 209 2.30 -11.75 -26.23
C LEU A 209 2.61 -13.25 -26.24
N MET A 210 1.57 -14.08 -26.41
CA MET A 210 1.73 -15.53 -26.37
C MET A 210 2.46 -16.05 -27.63
N LYS A 211 2.14 -15.53 -28.82
CA LYS A 211 2.85 -15.85 -30.06
C LYS A 211 4.34 -15.49 -29.95
N GLU A 212 4.66 -14.33 -29.40
CA GLU A 212 6.05 -13.93 -29.15
C GLU A 212 6.73 -14.84 -28.12
N ALA A 213 6.06 -15.23 -27.04
CA ALA A 213 6.59 -16.15 -26.04
C ALA A 213 6.90 -17.53 -26.63
N ILE A 214 5.96 -18.12 -27.39
CA ILE A 214 6.14 -19.41 -28.08
C ILE A 214 7.29 -19.34 -29.07
N ALA A 215 7.35 -18.28 -29.90
CA ALA A 215 8.43 -18.08 -30.87
C ALA A 215 9.81 -18.02 -30.23
N ASN A 216 9.88 -17.67 -28.93
CA ASN A 216 11.11 -17.62 -28.12
C ASN A 216 11.23 -18.80 -27.13
N GLY A 217 10.55 -19.91 -27.40
CA GLY A 217 10.76 -21.21 -26.76
C GLY A 217 9.88 -21.52 -25.55
N VAL A 218 8.92 -20.66 -25.17
CA VAL A 218 7.99 -20.97 -24.07
C VAL A 218 7.07 -22.12 -24.47
N GLY A 219 7.03 -23.17 -23.63
CA GLY A 219 6.04 -24.24 -23.76
C GLY A 219 4.67 -23.74 -23.30
N VAL A 220 3.63 -23.93 -24.09
CA VAL A 220 2.25 -23.62 -23.71
C VAL A 220 1.41 -24.90 -23.77
N MET A 221 0.74 -25.22 -22.68
CA MET A 221 -0.13 -26.39 -22.56
C MET A 221 -1.53 -25.96 -22.18
N GLU A 222 -2.45 -26.16 -23.11
CA GLU A 222 -3.88 -25.96 -22.88
C GLU A 222 -4.52 -27.22 -22.28
N GLU A 223 -5.71 -27.11 -21.74
CA GLU A 223 -6.48 -28.20 -21.13
C GLU A 223 -5.72 -28.92 -19.98
N CYS A 224 -4.84 -28.21 -19.31
CA CYS A 224 -4.01 -28.72 -18.22
C CYS A 224 -4.25 -27.93 -16.93
N SER A 225 -4.84 -28.59 -15.94
CA SER A 225 -5.23 -27.99 -14.67
C SER A 225 -4.19 -28.25 -13.59
N ILE A 226 -3.76 -27.20 -12.84
CA ILE A 226 -2.98 -27.39 -11.62
C ILE A 226 -3.89 -28.00 -10.56
N THR A 227 -3.42 -29.09 -9.92
CA THR A 227 -4.12 -29.79 -8.84
C THR A 227 -3.41 -29.70 -7.49
N ALA A 228 -2.08 -29.52 -7.51
CA ALA A 228 -1.29 -29.26 -6.31
C ALA A 228 -0.01 -28.48 -6.64
N VAL A 229 0.52 -27.73 -5.66
CA VAL A 229 1.86 -27.14 -5.68
C VAL A 229 2.61 -27.64 -4.46
N HIS A 230 3.78 -28.23 -4.66
CA HIS A 230 4.57 -28.88 -3.63
C HIS A 230 5.77 -28.03 -3.22
N SER A 231 6.11 -28.09 -1.94
CA SER A 231 7.31 -27.47 -1.42
C SER A 231 8.30 -28.50 -0.89
N LYS A 232 9.57 -28.13 -0.94
CA LYS A 232 10.67 -28.77 -0.23
C LYS A 232 11.55 -27.68 0.37
N ASP A 233 11.88 -27.81 1.64
CA ASP A 233 12.70 -26.80 2.34
C ASP A 233 12.14 -25.38 2.22
N ASP A 234 10.84 -25.24 2.41
CA ASP A 234 10.07 -23.97 2.29
C ASP A 234 10.10 -23.32 0.89
N ARG A 235 10.55 -24.03 -0.15
CA ARG A 235 10.61 -23.54 -1.54
C ARG A 235 9.76 -24.39 -2.46
N VAL A 236 9.31 -23.81 -3.57
CA VAL A 236 8.65 -24.57 -4.66
C VAL A 236 9.57 -25.73 -5.10
N ALA A 237 9.01 -26.91 -5.24
CA ALA A 237 9.72 -28.10 -5.72
C ALA A 237 9.06 -28.75 -6.94
N GLY A 238 7.78 -28.49 -7.17
CA GLY A 238 7.05 -29.02 -8.31
C GLY A 238 5.55 -28.79 -8.22
N VAL A 239 4.85 -29.16 -9.26
CA VAL A 239 3.39 -29.08 -9.37
C VAL A 239 2.80 -30.37 -9.88
N ASP A 240 1.61 -30.72 -9.40
CA ASP A 240 0.78 -31.74 -10.02
C ASP A 240 -0.27 -31.08 -10.91
N THR A 241 -0.53 -31.71 -12.03
CA THR A 241 -1.54 -31.27 -12.98
C THR A 241 -2.52 -32.41 -13.30
N SER A 242 -3.60 -32.10 -14.01
CA SER A 242 -4.55 -33.10 -14.54
C SER A 242 -3.91 -34.08 -15.53
N GLN A 243 -2.70 -33.78 -16.02
CA GLN A 243 -2.00 -34.59 -17.04
C GLN A 243 -0.70 -35.21 -16.53
N GLY A 244 -0.30 -34.95 -15.28
CA GLY A 244 0.92 -35.48 -14.66
C GLY A 244 1.61 -34.46 -13.78
N SER A 245 2.79 -34.82 -13.26
CA SER A 245 3.59 -33.98 -12.35
C SER A 245 4.77 -33.36 -13.08
N ILE A 246 5.18 -32.15 -12.65
CA ILE A 246 6.27 -31.34 -13.21
C ILE A 246 7.19 -30.93 -12.06
N GLU A 247 8.47 -31.22 -12.12
CA GLU A 247 9.48 -30.64 -11.27
C GLU A 247 9.73 -29.18 -11.67
N CYS A 248 9.69 -28.22 -10.75
CA CYS A 248 9.99 -26.82 -11.05
C CYS A 248 10.63 -26.10 -9.87
N GLU A 249 11.37 -25.02 -10.19
CA GLU A 249 12.02 -24.15 -9.20
C GLU A 249 11.14 -22.98 -8.81
N TYR A 250 10.35 -22.45 -9.77
CA TYR A 250 9.49 -21.27 -9.59
C TYR A 250 8.07 -21.59 -10.06
N PHE A 251 7.11 -21.06 -9.33
CA PHE A 251 5.71 -21.11 -9.70
C PHE A 251 5.11 -19.71 -9.69
N VAL A 252 4.39 -19.34 -10.77
CA VAL A 252 3.77 -18.01 -10.89
C VAL A 252 2.25 -18.16 -11.01
N ASN A 253 1.54 -17.68 -10.00
CA ASN A 253 0.08 -17.70 -9.94
C ASN A 253 -0.50 -16.47 -10.66
N CYS A 254 -0.88 -16.64 -11.92
CA CYS A 254 -1.55 -15.65 -12.77
C CYS A 254 -3.02 -16.00 -13.03
N ALA A 255 -3.65 -16.76 -12.12
CA ALA A 255 -4.97 -17.36 -12.32
C ALA A 255 -6.16 -16.37 -12.16
N GLY A 256 -5.92 -15.05 -12.14
CA GLY A 256 -6.95 -14.03 -12.08
C GLY A 256 -7.83 -14.16 -10.84
N PHE A 257 -9.16 -14.27 -11.02
CA PHE A 257 -10.06 -14.42 -9.88
C PHE A 257 -10.04 -15.83 -9.24
N TRP A 258 -9.40 -16.82 -9.86
CA TRP A 258 -9.11 -18.14 -9.27
C TRP A 258 -7.78 -18.18 -8.48
N ALA A 259 -7.02 -17.09 -8.43
CA ALA A 259 -5.70 -17.10 -7.79
C ALA A 259 -5.76 -17.53 -6.31
N ARG A 260 -6.84 -17.23 -5.60
CA ARG A 260 -7.08 -17.70 -4.23
C ARG A 260 -7.23 -19.24 -4.17
N GLN A 261 -8.00 -19.82 -5.09
CA GLN A 261 -8.20 -21.29 -5.15
C GLN A 261 -6.90 -22.01 -5.49
N VAL A 262 -6.12 -21.49 -6.45
CA VAL A 262 -4.79 -22.04 -6.79
C VAL A 262 -3.86 -21.94 -5.56
N GLY A 263 -3.91 -20.87 -4.79
CA GLY A 263 -3.17 -20.76 -3.52
C GLY A 263 -3.58 -21.83 -2.50
N GLN A 264 -4.85 -22.21 -2.44
CA GLN A 264 -5.34 -23.26 -1.54
C GLN A 264 -4.87 -24.67 -1.93
N MET A 265 -4.50 -24.90 -3.20
CA MET A 265 -3.95 -26.17 -3.69
C MET A 265 -2.48 -26.34 -3.31
N ALA A 266 -1.80 -25.31 -2.88
CA ALA A 266 -0.40 -25.38 -2.45
C ALA A 266 -0.24 -26.02 -1.06
N LYS A 267 0.91 -26.64 -0.82
CA LYS A 267 1.28 -27.29 0.44
C LYS A 267 2.65 -26.77 0.90
N PRO A 268 2.69 -25.82 1.88
CA PRO A 268 1.59 -25.23 2.66
C PRO A 268 0.67 -24.34 1.80
N GLN A 269 -0.57 -24.12 2.26
CA GLN A 269 -1.52 -23.27 1.56
C GLN A 269 -1.04 -21.82 1.48
N ILE A 270 -1.10 -21.24 0.30
CA ILE A 270 -0.80 -19.83 0.05
C ILE A 270 -2.06 -18.98 0.22
N LYS A 271 -1.95 -17.93 0.99
CA LYS A 271 -3.07 -17.03 1.31
C LYS A 271 -3.10 -15.85 0.34
N VAL A 272 -3.91 -15.96 -0.71
CA VAL A 272 -4.14 -14.89 -1.67
C VAL A 272 -5.50 -14.24 -1.35
N PRO A 273 -5.54 -13.06 -0.69
CA PRO A 273 -6.77 -12.45 -0.21
C PRO A 273 -7.52 -11.76 -1.36
N LEU A 274 -8.23 -12.54 -2.16
CA LEU A 274 -9.06 -12.09 -3.27
C LEU A 274 -10.46 -12.66 -3.15
N LEU A 275 -11.45 -11.84 -3.53
CA LEU A 275 -12.82 -12.29 -3.72
C LEU A 275 -13.40 -11.67 -4.99
N PRO A 276 -14.06 -12.44 -5.88
CA PRO A 276 -14.72 -11.90 -7.04
C PRO A 276 -16.01 -11.13 -6.68
N CYS A 277 -16.26 -10.07 -7.46
CA CYS A 277 -17.52 -9.34 -7.51
C CYS A 277 -18.09 -9.35 -8.91
N GLU A 278 -19.40 -9.21 -9.01
CA GLU A 278 -20.05 -8.88 -10.25
C GLU A 278 -19.63 -7.48 -10.72
N HIS A 279 -19.43 -7.32 -12.02
CA HIS A 279 -19.13 -6.06 -12.68
C HIS A 279 -19.91 -5.92 -13.96
N TYR A 280 -20.56 -4.77 -14.14
CA TYR A 280 -21.55 -4.57 -15.18
C TYR A 280 -21.12 -3.53 -16.21
N TYR A 281 -21.40 -3.83 -17.49
CA TYR A 281 -21.35 -2.85 -18.55
C TYR A 281 -22.34 -3.19 -19.66
N LEU A 282 -22.88 -2.18 -20.33
CA LEU A 282 -23.75 -2.34 -21.47
C LEU A 282 -23.02 -2.09 -22.78
N HIS A 283 -23.52 -2.72 -23.84
CA HIS A 283 -23.18 -2.41 -25.22
C HIS A 283 -24.43 -1.90 -25.94
N THR A 284 -24.28 -0.80 -26.71
CA THR A 284 -25.28 -0.37 -27.67
C THR A 284 -25.09 -1.14 -29.01
N LYS A 285 -26.06 -1.03 -29.90
CA LYS A 285 -25.82 -1.25 -31.32
C LYS A 285 -25.03 -0.08 -31.89
N LYS A 286 -24.55 -0.19 -33.14
CA LYS A 286 -23.81 0.89 -33.81
C LYS A 286 -24.59 2.20 -33.77
N ILE A 287 -23.86 3.28 -33.49
CA ILE A 287 -24.35 4.65 -33.47
C ILE A 287 -23.72 5.33 -34.70
N ASP A 288 -24.56 5.90 -35.55
CA ASP A 288 -24.09 6.55 -36.76
C ASP A 288 -23.14 7.73 -36.43
N ASN A 289 -22.08 7.84 -37.22
CA ASN A 289 -21.07 8.90 -37.11
C ASN A 289 -20.27 8.95 -35.79
N LEU A 290 -20.27 7.89 -34.98
CA LEU A 290 -19.40 7.82 -33.81
C LEU A 290 -17.93 7.66 -34.25
N ASN A 291 -17.09 8.63 -33.91
CA ASN A 291 -15.68 8.63 -34.28
C ASN A 291 -14.92 7.50 -33.57
N PRO A 292 -14.20 6.60 -34.26
CA PRO A 292 -13.39 5.54 -33.65
C PRO A 292 -12.28 6.02 -32.72
N MET A 293 -11.89 7.31 -32.82
CA MET A 293 -10.92 7.95 -31.93
C MET A 293 -11.57 8.74 -30.78
N THR A 294 -12.86 8.53 -30.53
CA THR A 294 -13.55 9.13 -29.40
C THR A 294 -12.89 8.71 -28.10
N PRO A 295 -12.48 9.65 -27.23
CA PRO A 295 -11.78 9.38 -26.00
C PRO A 295 -12.56 8.52 -25.00
N VAL A 296 -11.83 7.89 -24.09
CA VAL A 296 -12.42 7.28 -22.90
C VAL A 296 -12.96 8.39 -22.00
N VAL A 297 -14.18 8.26 -21.50
CA VAL A 297 -14.75 9.14 -20.47
C VAL A 297 -14.89 8.39 -19.16
N ARG A 298 -14.48 9.05 -18.07
CA ARG A 298 -14.77 8.60 -16.70
C ARG A 298 -15.49 9.71 -15.97
N ASP A 299 -16.61 9.40 -15.37
CA ASP A 299 -17.36 10.28 -14.49
C ASP A 299 -17.44 9.64 -13.09
N PRO A 300 -16.38 9.82 -12.26
CA PRO A 300 -16.30 9.15 -10.97
C PRO A 300 -17.39 9.56 -9.99
N ASP A 301 -17.89 10.80 -10.07
CA ASP A 301 -18.97 11.28 -9.20
C ASP A 301 -20.33 10.65 -9.54
N GLY A 302 -20.47 10.07 -10.76
CA GLY A 302 -21.58 9.22 -11.18
C GLY A 302 -21.25 7.73 -11.19
N TYR A 303 -20.06 7.34 -10.75
CA TYR A 303 -19.58 5.96 -10.72
C TYR A 303 -19.49 5.28 -12.09
N ILE A 304 -19.45 6.02 -13.21
CA ILE A 304 -19.56 5.49 -14.57
C ILE A 304 -18.31 5.76 -15.42
N TYR A 305 -18.15 4.89 -16.43
CA TYR A 305 -17.21 5.07 -17.53
C TYR A 305 -17.86 4.69 -18.87
N LEU A 306 -17.34 5.25 -19.97
CA LEU A 306 -17.79 4.92 -21.31
C LEU A 306 -16.65 5.09 -22.34
N ARG A 307 -16.74 4.33 -23.41
CA ARG A 307 -15.83 4.40 -24.56
C ARG A 307 -16.52 4.01 -25.86
N GLU A 308 -15.94 4.42 -26.96
CA GLU A 308 -16.23 3.85 -28.27
C GLU A 308 -15.65 2.44 -28.40
N ARG A 309 -16.38 1.51 -29.01
CA ARG A 309 -15.91 0.19 -29.44
C ARG A 309 -16.65 -0.26 -30.71
N ASP A 310 -15.94 -0.28 -31.86
CA ASP A 310 -16.44 -0.76 -33.17
C ASP A 310 -17.73 -0.04 -33.65
N GLY A 311 -17.82 1.26 -33.41
CA GLY A 311 -18.98 2.10 -33.72
C GLY A 311 -20.12 2.03 -32.70
N CYS A 312 -19.90 1.34 -31.57
CA CYS A 312 -20.83 1.19 -30.45
C CYS A 312 -20.34 1.97 -29.24
N ILE A 313 -21.23 2.28 -28.32
CA ILE A 313 -20.83 2.73 -26.97
C ILE A 313 -20.81 1.52 -26.03
N LEU A 314 -19.66 1.31 -25.42
CA LEU A 314 -19.50 0.46 -24.24
C LEU A 314 -19.52 1.37 -23.02
N ALA A 315 -20.44 1.11 -22.06
CA ALA A 315 -20.60 1.92 -20.87
C ALA A 315 -20.87 1.06 -19.64
N GLY A 316 -20.18 1.33 -18.53
CA GLY A 316 -20.30 0.59 -17.27
C GLY A 316 -19.95 1.46 -16.08
N GLY A 317 -19.74 0.84 -14.93
CA GLY A 317 -19.42 1.62 -13.73
C GLY A 317 -19.02 0.76 -12.54
N PHE A 318 -18.78 1.46 -11.42
CA PHE A 318 -18.37 0.91 -10.13
C PHE A 318 -19.33 1.40 -9.05
N GLU A 319 -20.39 0.67 -8.86
CA GLU A 319 -21.42 1.01 -7.86
C GLU A 319 -20.83 1.08 -6.43
N PRO A 320 -21.37 1.96 -5.56
CA PRO A 320 -20.87 2.13 -4.19
C PRO A 320 -20.94 0.88 -3.32
N VAL A 321 -21.90 0.01 -3.59
CA VAL A 321 -22.11 -1.27 -2.89
C VAL A 321 -22.11 -2.38 -3.93
N ALA A 322 -21.02 -3.10 -4.01
CA ALA A 322 -20.84 -4.19 -4.96
C ALA A 322 -21.49 -5.49 -4.50
N LYS A 323 -21.65 -6.42 -5.45
CA LYS A 323 -22.26 -7.74 -5.25
C LYS A 323 -21.20 -8.84 -5.29
N PRO A 324 -20.67 -9.27 -4.11
CA PRO A 324 -19.67 -10.34 -4.05
C PRO A 324 -20.24 -11.68 -4.49
N VAL A 325 -19.44 -12.45 -5.23
CA VAL A 325 -19.80 -13.80 -5.69
C VAL A 325 -19.04 -14.84 -4.88
N TYR A 326 -19.75 -15.87 -4.42
CA TYR A 326 -19.20 -16.89 -3.55
C TYR A 326 -18.75 -18.12 -4.32
N GLU A 327 -17.69 -18.80 -3.83
CA GLU A 327 -17.14 -20.01 -4.46
C GLU A 327 -18.17 -21.13 -4.59
N GLU A 328 -19.13 -21.22 -3.67
CA GLU A 328 -20.19 -22.25 -3.67
C GLU A 328 -21.23 -22.02 -4.78
N GLU A 329 -21.39 -20.75 -5.22
CA GLU A 329 -22.27 -20.35 -6.32
C GLU A 329 -21.56 -20.48 -7.67
N ASN A 330 -20.22 -20.58 -7.67
CA ASN A 330 -19.37 -20.74 -8.86
C ASN A 330 -19.16 -22.20 -9.30
N ASN A 331 -19.76 -23.19 -8.62
CA ASN A 331 -19.67 -24.61 -8.95
C ASN A 331 -20.38 -24.96 -10.27
N SER A 332 -20.81 -24.00 -11.02
CA SER A 332 -21.40 -24.27 -12.30
C SER A 332 -20.55 -23.68 -13.41
N SER A 333 -20.40 -24.45 -14.41
CA SER A 333 -20.25 -24.14 -15.83
C SER A 333 -20.83 -22.80 -16.34
N GLN A 334 -21.20 -21.86 -15.47
CA GLN A 334 -21.81 -20.58 -15.83
C GLN A 334 -20.74 -19.61 -16.33
N ARG A 335 -20.57 -19.59 -17.63
CA ARG A 335 -19.72 -18.66 -18.39
C ARG A 335 -20.16 -17.20 -18.29
N CYS A 336 -21.39 -16.95 -17.90
CA CYS A 336 -21.96 -15.61 -17.75
C CYS A 336 -22.81 -15.60 -16.49
N VAL A 337 -22.49 -14.65 -15.60
CA VAL A 337 -23.42 -14.28 -14.53
C VAL A 337 -24.68 -13.70 -15.21
N PRO A 338 -25.88 -14.01 -14.75
CA PRO A 338 -27.12 -13.47 -15.33
C PRO A 338 -27.14 -11.95 -15.35
N GLU A 339 -27.82 -11.38 -16.36
CA GLU A 339 -28.09 -9.95 -16.38
C GLU A 339 -28.90 -9.55 -15.15
N ASP A 340 -28.46 -8.51 -14.44
CA ASP A 340 -29.17 -7.95 -13.29
C ASP A 340 -29.43 -6.45 -13.53
N TRP A 341 -30.55 -6.17 -14.16
CA TRP A 341 -30.95 -4.79 -14.49
C TRP A 341 -31.34 -3.98 -13.25
N ASP A 342 -31.86 -4.63 -12.21
CA ASP A 342 -32.25 -3.96 -10.97
C ASP A 342 -30.99 -3.43 -10.25
N HIS A 343 -29.92 -4.23 -10.20
CA HIS A 343 -28.65 -3.81 -9.64
C HIS A 343 -27.96 -2.76 -10.52
N PHE A 344 -28.00 -2.94 -11.84
CA PHE A 344 -27.40 -2.01 -12.80
C PHE A 344 -28.13 -0.67 -12.90
N HIS A 345 -29.36 -0.58 -12.41
CA HIS A 345 -30.22 0.61 -12.53
C HIS A 345 -29.57 1.89 -12.03
N VAL A 346 -28.81 1.83 -10.94
CA VAL A 346 -28.09 2.99 -10.37
C VAL A 346 -27.10 3.57 -11.40
N LEU A 347 -26.36 2.71 -12.06
CA LEU A 347 -25.41 3.11 -13.10
C LEU A 347 -26.11 3.58 -14.37
N LEU A 348 -27.19 2.90 -14.75
CA LEU A 348 -27.98 3.26 -15.95
C LEU A 348 -28.54 4.68 -15.84
N GLN A 349 -29.06 5.09 -14.67
CA GLN A 349 -29.56 6.46 -14.47
C GLN A 349 -28.46 7.49 -14.69
N GLU A 350 -27.25 7.25 -14.17
CA GLU A 350 -26.12 8.15 -14.35
C GLU A 350 -25.61 8.18 -15.81
N LEU A 351 -25.63 7.04 -16.49
CA LEU A 351 -25.28 6.95 -17.92
C LEU A 351 -26.26 7.74 -18.79
N LEU A 352 -27.56 7.61 -18.56
CA LEU A 352 -28.60 8.36 -19.30
C LEU A 352 -28.52 9.86 -19.04
N LYS A 353 -28.19 10.26 -17.81
CA LYS A 353 -27.96 11.67 -17.46
C LYS A 353 -26.73 12.23 -18.18
N ARG A 354 -25.63 11.46 -18.23
CA ARG A 354 -24.36 11.88 -18.83
C ARG A 354 -24.39 11.89 -20.34
N VAL A 355 -25.05 10.90 -20.94
CA VAL A 355 -25.19 10.76 -22.40
C VAL A 355 -26.66 10.56 -22.75
N PRO A 356 -27.46 11.63 -22.86
CA PRO A 356 -28.92 11.54 -23.14
C PRO A 356 -29.24 10.77 -24.43
N ALA A 357 -28.35 10.78 -25.41
CA ALA A 357 -28.50 10.02 -26.65
C ALA A 357 -28.65 8.50 -26.43
N LEU A 358 -28.16 7.97 -25.30
CA LEU A 358 -28.34 6.55 -24.94
C LEU A 358 -29.82 6.17 -24.74
N ALA A 359 -30.70 7.11 -24.39
CA ALA A 359 -32.14 6.87 -24.26
C ALA A 359 -32.80 6.47 -25.59
N GLN A 360 -32.20 6.89 -26.70
CA GLN A 360 -32.66 6.56 -28.07
C GLN A 360 -31.86 5.43 -28.69
N ALA A 361 -30.71 5.04 -28.10
CA ALA A 361 -29.87 3.98 -28.66
C ALA A 361 -30.50 2.60 -28.44
N THR A 362 -30.39 1.74 -29.46
CA THR A 362 -30.80 0.34 -29.30
C THR A 362 -29.70 -0.37 -28.47
N LEU A 363 -30.09 -0.95 -27.33
CA LEU A 363 -29.21 -1.78 -26.53
C LEU A 363 -28.95 -3.11 -27.24
N HIS A 364 -27.69 -3.55 -27.22
CA HIS A 364 -27.32 -4.85 -27.73
C HIS A 364 -27.29 -5.89 -26.59
N LYS A 365 -26.62 -5.59 -25.47
CA LYS A 365 -26.44 -6.51 -24.35
C LYS A 365 -26.04 -5.78 -23.08
N LEU A 366 -26.53 -6.27 -21.93
CA LEU A 366 -25.93 -6.03 -20.62
C LEU A 366 -24.99 -7.20 -20.31
N CYS A 367 -23.72 -6.90 -20.09
CA CYS A 367 -22.73 -7.88 -19.68
C CYS A 367 -22.54 -7.83 -18.18
N ASN A 368 -22.55 -8.98 -17.52
CA ASN A 368 -22.20 -9.17 -16.14
C ASN A 368 -21.00 -10.13 -16.08
N GLY A 369 -19.87 -9.65 -15.55
CA GLY A 369 -18.64 -10.40 -15.46
C GLY A 369 -18.10 -10.44 -14.04
N LEU A 370 -17.16 -11.33 -13.80
CA LEU A 370 -16.49 -11.45 -12.50
C LEU A 370 -15.15 -10.74 -12.52
N GLU A 371 -14.93 -9.88 -11.53
CA GLU A 371 -13.66 -9.25 -11.29
C GLU A 371 -13.20 -9.46 -9.85
N ALA A 372 -11.90 -9.74 -9.64
CA ALA A 372 -11.36 -10.02 -8.33
C ALA A 372 -10.79 -8.77 -7.66
N PHE A 373 -11.18 -8.55 -6.42
CA PHE A 373 -10.74 -7.45 -5.59
C PHE A 373 -10.01 -7.94 -4.34
N SER A 374 -8.91 -7.25 -4.02
CA SER A 374 -8.19 -7.36 -2.75
C SER A 374 -8.88 -6.53 -1.65
N PRO A 375 -8.59 -6.77 -0.36
CA PRO A 375 -9.20 -6.02 0.74
C PRO A 375 -8.94 -4.51 0.75
N ASP A 376 -7.90 -4.05 0.08
CA ASP A 376 -7.45 -2.66 0.03
C ASP A 376 -7.56 -2.02 -1.35
N CYS A 377 -8.24 -2.69 -2.28
CA CYS A 377 -8.39 -2.21 -3.65
C CYS A 377 -7.07 -2.06 -4.44
N LYS A 378 -5.96 -2.68 -4.01
CA LYS A 378 -4.66 -2.65 -4.72
C LYS A 378 -4.34 -4.02 -5.33
N TRP A 379 -3.45 -4.06 -6.32
CA TRP A 379 -3.01 -5.31 -6.95
C TRP A 379 -2.26 -6.19 -5.95
N ILE A 380 -2.18 -7.49 -6.21
CA ILE A 380 -1.39 -8.43 -5.40
C ILE A 380 -0.27 -8.98 -6.28
N VAL A 381 0.96 -8.61 -5.95
CA VAL A 381 2.17 -8.96 -6.70
C VAL A 381 3.24 -9.41 -5.71
N GLY A 382 4.17 -10.26 -6.15
CA GLY A 382 5.36 -10.63 -5.38
C GLY A 382 5.33 -12.04 -4.82
N GLU A 383 6.40 -12.40 -4.12
CA GLU A 383 6.62 -13.72 -3.56
C GLU A 383 5.80 -13.95 -2.28
N ALA A 384 5.15 -15.10 -2.20
CA ALA A 384 4.27 -15.47 -1.10
C ALA A 384 5.05 -15.76 0.22
N PRO A 385 4.54 -15.32 1.38
CA PRO A 385 5.24 -15.50 2.66
C PRO A 385 5.30 -16.95 3.16
N GLU A 386 4.43 -17.81 2.66
CA GLU A 386 4.34 -19.20 3.09
C GLU A 386 5.28 -20.15 2.34
N MET A 387 5.71 -19.75 1.11
CA MET A 387 6.55 -20.62 0.25
C MET A 387 7.42 -19.75 -0.66
N PHE A 388 8.72 -19.82 -0.53
CA PHE A 388 9.67 -19.13 -1.41
C PHE A 388 9.57 -19.66 -2.84
N ASN A 389 9.85 -18.81 -3.81
CA ASN A 389 9.74 -19.07 -5.25
C ASN A 389 8.29 -19.27 -5.75
N TYR A 390 7.29 -19.04 -4.89
CA TYR A 390 5.88 -18.97 -5.27
C TYR A 390 5.49 -17.51 -5.45
N HIS A 391 5.36 -17.05 -6.69
CA HIS A 391 4.99 -15.66 -7.00
C HIS A 391 3.51 -15.54 -7.32
N VAL A 392 2.92 -14.41 -6.98
CA VAL A 392 1.53 -14.08 -7.30
C VAL A 392 1.50 -12.82 -8.15
N ALA A 393 0.72 -12.83 -9.21
CA ALA A 393 0.42 -11.65 -10.04
C ALA A 393 -1.08 -11.65 -10.36
N ALA A 394 -1.89 -11.13 -9.43
CA ALA A 394 -3.36 -11.24 -9.48
C ALA A 394 -4.06 -10.01 -8.87
N GLY A 395 -5.39 -9.97 -8.93
CA GLY A 395 -6.18 -8.89 -8.34
C GLY A 395 -6.06 -7.55 -9.08
N MET A 396 -5.85 -7.58 -10.40
CA MET A 396 -5.69 -6.37 -11.22
C MET A 396 -6.98 -5.57 -11.39
N LYS A 397 -8.08 -6.07 -10.84
CA LYS A 397 -9.41 -5.48 -11.00
C LYS A 397 -9.75 -5.31 -12.51
N THR A 398 -10.30 -4.17 -12.85
CA THR A 398 -10.69 -3.80 -14.21
C THR A 398 -9.53 -3.33 -15.07
N VAL A 399 -8.34 -3.13 -14.49
CA VAL A 399 -7.19 -2.49 -15.16
C VAL A 399 -6.13 -3.49 -15.62
N GLY A 400 -6.50 -4.74 -15.81
CA GLY A 400 -5.56 -5.82 -16.18
C GLY A 400 -4.68 -5.50 -17.39
N ILE A 401 -5.23 -4.86 -18.44
CA ILE A 401 -4.47 -4.50 -19.65
C ILE A 401 -3.43 -3.40 -19.32
N SER A 402 -3.83 -2.37 -18.59
CA SER A 402 -2.92 -1.28 -18.23
C SER A 402 -1.91 -1.69 -17.14
N ALA A 403 -2.08 -2.86 -16.52
CA ALA A 403 -1.18 -3.40 -15.52
C ALA A 403 -0.23 -4.48 -16.05
N ALA A 404 -0.69 -5.29 -17.02
CA ALA A 404 -0.07 -6.57 -17.38
C ALA A 404 1.41 -6.45 -17.77
N GLY A 405 1.77 -5.51 -18.64
CA GLY A 405 3.15 -5.34 -19.10
C GLY A 405 4.11 -5.04 -17.94
N GLY A 406 3.80 -4.01 -17.16
CA GLY A 406 4.67 -3.58 -16.06
C GLY A 406 4.68 -4.54 -14.88
N VAL A 407 3.53 -5.11 -14.48
CA VAL A 407 3.48 -6.11 -13.40
C VAL A 407 4.25 -7.37 -13.78
N ALA A 408 4.10 -7.83 -15.01
CA ALA A 408 4.85 -8.99 -15.50
C ALA A 408 6.36 -8.71 -15.55
N GLU A 409 6.77 -7.52 -16.03
CA GLU A 409 8.17 -7.09 -16.01
C GLU A 409 8.71 -7.12 -14.56
N ALA A 410 8.00 -6.53 -13.60
CA ALA A 410 8.42 -6.51 -12.19
C ALA A 410 8.48 -7.93 -11.58
N THR A 411 7.51 -8.79 -11.88
CA THR A 411 7.51 -10.20 -11.41
C THR A 411 8.71 -10.96 -11.98
N VAL A 412 9.05 -10.75 -13.25
CA VAL A 412 10.20 -11.41 -13.90
C VAL A 412 11.52 -10.83 -13.39
N ASP A 413 11.62 -9.52 -13.15
CA ASP A 413 12.80 -8.92 -12.53
C ASP A 413 13.04 -9.52 -11.14
N GLU A 414 11.99 -9.72 -10.31
CA GLU A 414 12.10 -10.37 -9.00
C GLU A 414 12.56 -11.83 -9.10
N ILE A 415 12.04 -12.59 -10.07
CA ILE A 415 12.42 -14.00 -10.30
C ILE A 415 13.87 -14.13 -10.81
N VAL A 416 14.30 -13.28 -11.73
CA VAL A 416 15.58 -13.41 -12.43
C VAL A 416 16.72 -12.70 -11.71
N ASP A 417 16.46 -11.48 -11.23
CA ASP A 417 17.45 -10.62 -10.61
C ASP A 417 17.38 -10.62 -9.07
N GLY A 418 16.28 -11.12 -8.49
CA GLY A 418 16.01 -11.11 -7.04
C GLY A 418 15.44 -9.80 -6.52
N TYR A 419 15.23 -8.80 -7.38
CA TYR A 419 14.69 -7.48 -6.99
C TYR A 419 13.95 -6.80 -8.14
N THR A 420 13.11 -5.82 -7.82
CA THR A 420 12.34 -5.01 -8.79
C THR A 420 12.98 -3.64 -9.01
N LYS A 421 12.69 -3.01 -10.17
CA LYS A 421 13.18 -1.65 -10.50
C LYS A 421 12.56 -0.54 -9.65
N TYR A 422 11.39 -0.79 -9.08
CA TYR A 422 10.61 0.16 -8.28
C TYR A 422 10.31 -0.44 -6.91
N ASP A 423 10.02 0.40 -5.93
CA ASP A 423 9.47 -0.11 -4.67
C ASP A 423 8.06 -0.67 -4.90
N MET A 424 7.89 -1.95 -4.59
CA MET A 424 6.63 -2.68 -4.78
C MET A 424 5.84 -2.88 -3.49
N TYR A 425 6.28 -2.30 -2.38
CA TYR A 425 5.70 -2.52 -1.05
C TYR A 425 4.17 -2.42 -1.01
N GLU A 426 3.60 -1.40 -1.67
CA GLU A 426 2.15 -1.19 -1.67
C GLU A 426 1.36 -2.27 -2.41
N LEU A 427 2.01 -3.04 -3.27
CA LEU A 427 1.43 -4.08 -4.11
C LEU A 427 1.85 -5.48 -3.65
N ASP A 428 2.90 -5.56 -2.82
CA ASP A 428 3.47 -6.80 -2.32
C ASP A 428 2.43 -7.60 -1.51
N ILE A 429 2.31 -8.90 -1.79
CA ILE A 429 1.45 -9.82 -1.05
C ILE A 429 1.79 -9.84 0.46
N ASN A 430 3.04 -9.53 0.82
CA ASN A 430 3.51 -9.46 2.21
C ASN A 430 2.92 -8.30 3.03
N ARG A 431 2.15 -7.38 2.41
CA ARG A 431 1.38 -6.37 3.14
C ARG A 431 0.14 -6.95 3.85
N PHE A 432 -0.18 -8.22 3.60
CA PHE A 432 -1.31 -8.92 4.23
C PHE A 432 -0.88 -9.87 5.33
N LEU A 433 -1.79 -10.09 6.26
CA LEU A 433 -1.75 -11.17 7.25
C LEU A 433 -2.71 -12.28 6.85
N GLY A 434 -2.53 -13.48 7.42
CA GLY A 434 -3.41 -14.61 7.15
C GLY A 434 -4.90 -14.35 7.41
N LEU A 435 -5.23 -13.43 8.31
CA LEU A 435 -6.60 -13.02 8.62
C LEU A 435 -7.33 -12.39 7.41
N HIS A 436 -6.61 -11.67 6.55
CA HIS A 436 -7.21 -11.03 5.36
C HIS A 436 -7.70 -12.04 4.32
N ASN A 437 -7.21 -13.29 4.37
CA ASN A 437 -7.70 -14.38 3.52
C ASN A 437 -8.94 -15.10 4.11
N ASN A 438 -9.46 -14.65 5.27
CA ASN A 438 -10.68 -15.21 5.84
C ASN A 438 -11.87 -14.91 4.94
N LYS A 439 -12.64 -15.96 4.56
CA LYS A 439 -13.76 -15.84 3.62
C LYS A 439 -14.85 -14.86 4.10
N ARG A 440 -15.17 -14.84 5.40
CA ARG A 440 -16.15 -13.92 5.97
C ARG A 440 -15.67 -12.47 5.97
N PHE A 441 -14.39 -12.26 6.30
CA PHE A 441 -13.77 -10.94 6.21
C PHE A 441 -13.77 -10.42 4.78
N LEU A 442 -13.35 -11.22 3.81
CA LEU A 442 -13.37 -10.84 2.39
C LEU A 442 -14.77 -10.49 1.91
N ARG A 443 -15.77 -11.33 2.29
CA ARG A 443 -17.18 -11.10 1.96
C ARG A 443 -17.70 -9.76 2.46
N ASP A 444 -17.36 -9.38 3.68
CA ASP A 444 -17.76 -8.11 4.27
C ASP A 444 -17.03 -6.94 3.59
N ARG A 445 -15.71 -7.02 3.48
CA ARG A 445 -14.86 -5.96 2.95
C ARG A 445 -15.09 -5.68 1.45
N VAL A 446 -15.25 -6.70 0.64
CA VAL A 446 -15.29 -6.54 -0.82
C VAL A 446 -16.60 -5.89 -1.31
N LYS A 447 -17.66 -5.83 -0.50
CA LYS A 447 -18.88 -5.05 -0.81
C LYS A 447 -18.58 -3.55 -0.99
N GLU A 448 -17.64 -3.02 -0.22
CA GLU A 448 -17.25 -1.60 -0.20
C GLU A 448 -16.17 -1.26 -1.23
N VAL A 449 -15.26 -2.20 -1.49
CA VAL A 449 -14.02 -1.96 -2.23
C VAL A 449 -14.23 -1.45 -3.67
N PRO A 450 -15.14 -1.98 -4.50
CA PRO A 450 -15.33 -1.46 -5.87
C PRO A 450 -15.75 0.01 -5.89
N GLY A 451 -16.62 0.45 -4.97
CA GLY A 451 -17.04 1.84 -4.86
C GLY A 451 -15.88 2.81 -4.53
N VAL A 452 -14.87 2.34 -3.79
CA VAL A 452 -13.66 3.13 -3.48
C VAL A 452 -12.86 3.47 -4.74
N HIS A 453 -12.98 2.66 -5.81
CA HIS A 453 -12.26 2.91 -7.07
C HIS A 453 -12.57 4.31 -7.68
N TYR A 454 -13.81 4.77 -7.52
CA TYR A 454 -14.24 6.10 -7.96
C TYR A 454 -14.52 7.07 -6.81
N GLY A 455 -14.37 6.64 -5.58
CA GLY A 455 -14.49 7.49 -4.39
C GLY A 455 -13.54 8.69 -4.42
N LEU A 456 -13.86 9.74 -3.64
CA LEU A 456 -12.92 10.83 -3.41
C LEU A 456 -11.77 10.34 -2.53
N PRO A 457 -10.50 10.49 -2.97
CA PRO A 457 -9.35 10.00 -2.21
C PRO A 457 -8.99 11.00 -1.09
N TYR A 458 -9.91 11.18 -0.14
CA TYR A 458 -9.62 11.98 1.03
C TYR A 458 -8.44 11.41 1.83
N PRO A 459 -7.64 12.25 2.47
CA PRO A 459 -6.54 11.82 3.31
C PRO A 459 -7.02 10.90 4.44
N PHE A 460 -6.23 9.88 4.77
CA PHE A 460 -6.52 8.92 5.84
C PHE A 460 -7.90 8.25 5.69
N HIS A 461 -8.22 7.85 4.46
CA HIS A 461 -9.42 7.06 4.19
C HIS A 461 -9.42 5.76 4.98
N GLU A 462 -10.53 5.48 5.67
CA GLU A 462 -10.76 4.27 6.44
C GLU A 462 -11.94 3.49 5.84
N PHE A 463 -11.79 2.16 5.79
CA PHE A 463 -12.89 1.29 5.41
C PHE A 463 -13.90 1.16 6.56
N GLU A 464 -15.17 1.09 6.22
CA GLU A 464 -16.27 0.92 7.20
C GLU A 464 -16.50 -0.55 7.57
N THR A 465 -16.16 -1.47 6.68
CA THR A 465 -16.31 -2.92 6.82
C THR A 465 -15.07 -3.60 7.40
N GLY A 466 -15.20 -4.86 7.86
CA GLY A 466 -14.09 -5.65 8.40
C GLY A 466 -13.42 -5.02 9.61
N ARG A 467 -14.18 -4.35 10.45
CA ARG A 467 -13.71 -3.63 11.64
C ARG A 467 -13.75 -4.52 12.90
N ASN A 468 -13.11 -4.05 13.97
CA ASN A 468 -13.04 -4.72 15.28
C ASN A 468 -12.45 -6.14 15.20
N LEU A 469 -11.46 -6.34 14.34
CA LEU A 469 -10.87 -7.66 14.09
C LEU A 469 -9.67 -7.94 15.00
N ARG A 470 -8.78 -6.95 15.15
CA ARG A 470 -7.62 -7.01 16.06
C ARG A 470 -7.68 -5.82 17.00
N MET A 471 -7.64 -6.07 18.28
CA MET A 471 -7.78 -5.05 19.32
C MET A 471 -6.85 -5.35 20.48
N SER A 472 -6.36 -4.30 21.16
CA SER A 472 -5.64 -4.46 22.42
C SER A 472 -6.60 -4.78 23.58
N PRO A 473 -6.14 -5.40 24.67
CA PRO A 473 -6.97 -5.63 25.87
C PRO A 473 -7.58 -4.37 26.46
N ILE A 474 -6.95 -3.20 26.25
CA ILE A 474 -7.46 -1.91 26.72
C ILE A 474 -8.41 -1.21 25.73
N TYR A 475 -8.66 -1.79 24.56
CA TYR A 475 -9.52 -1.21 23.54
C TYR A 475 -10.91 -0.77 24.05
N PRO A 476 -11.66 -1.59 24.83
CA PRO A 476 -12.98 -1.16 25.33
C PRO A 476 -12.88 0.12 26.18
N THR A 477 -11.87 0.19 27.01
CA THR A 477 -11.63 1.36 27.88
C THR A 477 -11.27 2.59 27.06
N LEU A 478 -10.41 2.45 26.03
CA LEU A 478 -10.07 3.57 25.15
C LEU A 478 -11.29 4.07 24.37
N ARG A 479 -12.12 3.16 23.83
CA ARG A 479 -13.39 3.51 23.19
C ARG A 479 -14.30 4.31 24.12
N ASP A 480 -14.47 3.86 25.36
CA ASP A 480 -15.32 4.48 26.34
C ASP A 480 -14.77 5.85 26.81
N ASN A 481 -13.46 6.08 26.66
CA ASN A 481 -12.80 7.37 26.84
C ASN A 481 -12.74 8.23 25.56
N GLY A 482 -13.54 7.92 24.55
CA GLY A 482 -13.74 8.79 23.38
C GLY A 482 -12.78 8.53 22.22
N ALA A 483 -12.07 7.39 22.18
CA ALA A 483 -11.20 7.05 21.06
C ALA A 483 -12.00 6.94 19.75
N VAL A 484 -11.45 7.54 18.69
CA VAL A 484 -11.86 7.39 17.30
C VAL A 484 -10.78 6.57 16.59
N PHE A 485 -11.18 5.53 15.86
CA PHE A 485 -10.26 4.49 15.42
C PHE A 485 -9.98 4.50 13.92
N GLY A 486 -8.69 4.38 13.56
CA GLY A 486 -8.24 3.92 12.26
C GLY A 486 -7.79 2.46 12.32
N GLN A 487 -7.64 1.83 11.15
CA GLN A 487 -7.22 0.43 11.05
C GLN A 487 -5.89 0.26 10.30
N VAL A 488 -4.98 -0.52 10.86
CA VAL A 488 -3.73 -0.92 10.19
C VAL A 488 -3.56 -2.43 10.26
N MET A 489 -3.49 -3.11 9.13
CA MET A 489 -3.42 -4.58 9.05
C MET A 489 -4.47 -5.28 9.94
N GLY A 490 -5.69 -4.77 9.93
CA GLY A 490 -6.79 -5.27 10.73
C GLY A 490 -6.76 -4.87 12.21
N TYR A 491 -5.73 -4.15 12.67
CA TYR A 491 -5.61 -3.70 14.05
C TYR A 491 -6.27 -2.33 14.24
N GLU A 492 -7.23 -2.23 15.16
CA GLU A 492 -7.88 -0.97 15.54
C GLU A 492 -6.93 -0.14 16.38
N ARG A 493 -6.68 1.11 15.96
CA ARG A 493 -5.73 2.02 16.58
C ARG A 493 -6.36 3.39 16.79
N PRO A 494 -6.34 3.95 18.03
CA PRO A 494 -6.82 5.30 18.28
C PRO A 494 -6.08 6.31 17.40
N THR A 495 -6.84 7.15 16.68
CA THR A 495 -6.30 8.25 15.87
C THR A 495 -6.34 9.58 16.60
N TRP A 496 -7.42 9.83 17.35
CA TRP A 496 -7.59 10.94 18.31
C TRP A 496 -8.65 10.56 19.35
N PHE A 497 -8.82 11.40 20.37
CA PHE A 497 -9.80 11.22 21.44
C PHE A 497 -10.74 12.41 21.56
N GLU A 498 -12.02 12.17 21.31
CA GLU A 498 -13.06 13.17 21.50
C GLU A 498 -13.34 13.41 22.99
N ALA A 499 -13.73 14.62 23.32
CA ALA A 499 -14.13 14.95 24.70
C ALA A 499 -15.31 14.08 25.14
N VAL A 500 -15.23 13.60 26.38
CA VAL A 500 -16.25 12.76 27.01
C VAL A 500 -16.92 13.58 28.11
N GLU A 501 -18.16 13.95 27.92
CA GLU A 501 -19.00 14.47 29.01
C GLU A 501 -19.39 13.30 29.91
N LYS A 502 -18.94 13.31 31.14
CA LYS A 502 -19.37 12.35 32.18
C LYS A 502 -20.58 12.96 32.91
N GLU A 503 -21.75 12.45 32.65
CA GLU A 503 -22.93 12.75 33.46
C GLU A 503 -22.73 12.13 34.86
N GLN A 504 -22.70 12.95 35.88
CA GLN A 504 -22.57 12.49 37.26
C GLN A 504 -23.78 11.59 37.62
N GLY A 505 -23.49 10.33 37.95
CA GLY A 505 -24.48 9.38 38.43
C GLY A 505 -25.19 8.55 37.35
N ALA A 506 -24.91 8.73 36.08
CA ALA A 506 -25.41 7.85 35.04
C ALA A 506 -24.60 6.54 34.99
N PRO A 507 -25.26 5.38 34.78
CA PRO A 507 -24.53 4.12 34.58
C PRO A 507 -23.65 4.19 33.36
N GLU A 508 -22.39 3.76 33.47
CA GLU A 508 -21.43 3.69 32.36
C GLU A 508 -21.96 2.74 31.28
N LYS A 509 -22.54 3.29 30.22
CA LYS A 509 -22.89 2.51 29.03
C LYS A 509 -21.72 2.50 28.06
N PRO A 510 -21.40 1.35 27.45
CA PRO A 510 -20.38 1.29 26.41
C PRO A 510 -20.67 2.30 25.29
N ARG A 511 -19.67 3.10 24.92
CA ARG A 511 -19.83 4.06 23.82
C ARG A 511 -19.86 3.35 22.47
N PRO A 512 -20.53 3.94 21.46
CA PRO A 512 -20.50 3.41 20.12
C PRO A 512 -19.07 3.50 19.55
N PHE A 513 -18.70 2.51 18.77
CA PHE A 513 -17.46 2.52 17.98
C PHE A 513 -17.50 3.63 16.93
N LYS A 514 -16.43 4.41 16.82
CA LYS A 514 -16.29 5.49 15.84
C LYS A 514 -15.09 5.25 14.93
N ILE A 515 -15.29 5.44 13.64
CA ILE A 515 -14.27 5.32 12.60
C ILE A 515 -13.72 6.71 12.26
N ALA A 516 -12.40 6.80 12.09
CA ALA A 516 -11.73 8.02 11.71
C ALA A 516 -12.02 8.40 10.24
N HIS A 517 -12.55 9.61 10.03
CA HIS A 517 -12.76 10.16 8.68
C HIS A 517 -12.23 11.58 8.60
N THR A 518 -11.54 11.92 7.53
CA THR A 518 -11.07 13.29 7.30
C THR A 518 -12.01 14.09 6.40
N LYS A 519 -12.54 13.53 5.34
CA LYS A 519 -13.54 14.09 4.40
C LYS A 519 -13.33 15.54 3.96
N THR A 520 -12.06 16.01 3.92
CA THR A 520 -11.65 17.33 3.44
C THR A 520 -10.21 17.30 2.93
N PHE A 521 -9.87 18.19 2.02
CA PHE A 521 -8.49 18.44 1.58
C PHE A 521 -7.84 19.65 2.26
N GLY A 522 -8.61 20.45 3.02
CA GLY A 522 -8.14 21.55 3.85
C GLY A 522 -7.98 21.14 5.31
N LYS A 523 -8.16 22.13 6.23
CA LYS A 523 -8.08 21.92 7.68
C LYS A 523 -9.06 20.82 8.13
N PRO A 524 -8.59 19.75 8.78
CA PRO A 524 -9.47 18.68 9.24
C PRO A 524 -10.21 19.04 10.53
N HIS A 525 -11.39 18.49 10.73
CA HIS A 525 -12.24 18.73 11.90
C HIS A 525 -11.63 18.27 13.24
N TRP A 526 -10.69 17.34 13.20
CA TRP A 526 -9.97 16.85 14.39
C TRP A 526 -8.76 17.72 14.79
N PHE A 527 -8.50 18.82 14.09
CA PHE A 527 -7.29 19.64 14.26
C PHE A 527 -7.07 20.11 15.71
N GLU A 528 -8.07 20.75 16.33
CA GLU A 528 -7.97 21.27 17.70
C GLU A 528 -7.91 20.15 18.74
N ILE A 529 -8.50 18.98 18.45
CA ILE A 529 -8.42 17.81 19.32
C ILE A 529 -6.98 17.30 19.34
N VAL A 530 -6.40 17.08 18.19
CA VAL A 530 -5.02 16.61 18.02
C VAL A 530 -4.02 17.65 18.57
N GLN A 531 -4.31 18.94 18.45
CA GLN A 531 -3.50 20.01 19.06
C GLN A 531 -3.41 19.85 20.58
N ARG A 532 -4.53 19.58 21.27
CA ARG A 532 -4.54 19.36 22.72
C ARG A 532 -3.72 18.13 23.11
N GLU A 533 -3.88 17.03 22.38
CA GLU A 533 -3.10 15.81 22.58
C GLU A 533 -1.61 16.04 22.36
N TYR A 534 -1.26 16.78 21.31
CA TYR A 534 0.11 17.17 21.00
C TYR A 534 0.75 17.93 22.18
N TRP A 535 0.05 18.96 22.72
CA TRP A 535 0.57 19.75 23.81
C TRP A 535 0.64 18.97 25.13
N ALA A 536 -0.25 18.00 25.38
CA ALA A 536 -0.13 17.08 26.50
C ALA A 536 1.20 16.30 26.45
N CYS A 537 1.64 15.85 25.27
CA CYS A 537 2.93 15.19 25.09
C CYS A 537 4.13 16.13 25.30
N ARG A 538 3.97 17.42 24.98
CA ARG A 538 5.04 18.41 25.06
C ARG A 538 5.20 19.00 26.46
N GLU A 539 4.14 19.10 27.23
CA GLU A 539 4.08 19.90 28.46
C GLU A 539 3.59 19.13 29.71
N ALA A 540 3.04 17.93 29.53
CA ALA A 540 2.47 17.11 30.60
C ALA A 540 2.84 15.63 30.42
N VAL A 541 1.82 14.75 30.32
CA VAL A 541 1.98 13.31 30.01
C VAL A 541 0.93 12.90 28.98
N GLY A 542 1.37 12.34 27.85
CA GLY A 542 0.54 11.65 26.90
C GLY A 542 0.58 10.14 27.12
N LEU A 543 -0.55 9.45 26.95
CA LEU A 543 -0.64 7.98 26.92
C LEU A 543 -1.16 7.52 25.57
N ALA A 544 -0.35 6.77 24.83
CA ALA A 544 -0.69 6.23 23.51
C ALA A 544 -0.66 4.69 23.48
N ASP A 545 -1.62 4.09 22.78
CA ASP A 545 -1.64 2.63 22.52
C ASP A 545 -0.77 2.29 21.31
N TYR A 546 0.38 1.67 21.56
CA TYR A 546 1.34 1.18 20.55
C TYR A 546 1.27 -0.35 20.34
N SER A 547 0.21 -1.00 20.83
CA SER A 547 0.06 -2.47 20.79
C SER A 547 0.11 -3.05 19.38
N SER A 548 -0.23 -2.25 18.37
CA SER A 548 -0.20 -2.69 16.97
C SER A 548 1.21 -2.86 16.38
N PHE A 549 2.26 -2.26 16.99
CA PHE A 549 3.64 -2.42 16.50
C PHE A 549 4.06 -3.88 16.50
N THR A 550 4.77 -4.29 15.45
CA THR A 550 5.32 -5.64 15.31
C THR A 550 6.35 -5.90 16.40
N LYS A 551 6.25 -7.03 17.07
CA LYS A 551 7.16 -7.50 18.11
C LYS A 551 7.59 -8.92 17.79
N ILE A 552 8.91 -9.14 17.62
CA ILE A 552 9.50 -10.45 17.30
C ILE A 552 10.59 -10.73 18.31
N ASP A 553 10.48 -11.83 19.03
CA ASP A 553 11.58 -12.36 19.85
C ASP A 553 12.48 -13.26 18.98
N LEU A 554 13.77 -13.00 19.02
CA LEU A 554 14.81 -13.75 18.30
C LEU A 554 15.82 -14.28 19.33
N TYR A 555 15.99 -15.58 19.36
CA TYR A 555 16.93 -16.17 20.33
C TYR A 555 17.59 -17.46 19.81
N SER A 556 18.81 -17.71 20.26
CA SER A 556 19.54 -18.96 20.03
C SER A 556 19.31 -19.92 21.20
N ILE A 557 19.21 -21.23 20.89
CA ILE A 557 19.05 -22.27 21.91
C ILE A 557 20.45 -22.68 22.39
N PRO A 558 20.80 -22.46 23.67
CA PRO A 558 22.18 -22.61 24.17
C PRO A 558 22.79 -24.02 24.04
N PHE A 559 21.98 -25.07 24.04
CA PHE A 559 22.44 -26.46 24.04
C PHE A 559 22.85 -27.00 22.66
N GLN A 560 22.53 -26.29 21.58
CA GLN A 560 22.77 -26.75 20.20
C GLN A 560 23.87 -25.98 19.48
N SER A 561 24.33 -24.86 20.05
CA SER A 561 25.31 -23.96 19.42
C SER A 561 26.21 -23.26 20.45
N LYS A 562 27.19 -22.47 19.95
CA LYS A 562 28.00 -21.59 20.77
C LYS A 562 27.23 -20.40 21.36
N GLY A 563 25.88 -20.32 21.15
CA GLY A 563 24.98 -19.30 21.68
C GLY A 563 25.00 -17.95 20.96
N ARG A 564 25.89 -17.74 19.98
CA ARG A 564 26.06 -16.45 19.27
C ARG A 564 25.30 -16.36 17.94
N GLU A 565 24.64 -17.39 17.48
CA GLU A 565 24.07 -17.46 16.12
C GLU A 565 23.05 -16.37 15.84
N VAL A 566 22.23 -15.97 16.85
CA VAL A 566 21.29 -14.85 16.69
C VAL A 566 22.03 -13.52 16.55
N VAL A 567 23.16 -13.33 17.27
CA VAL A 567 23.97 -12.12 17.16
C VAL A 567 24.59 -12.05 15.76
N ASP A 568 25.18 -13.15 15.30
CA ASP A 568 25.84 -13.23 13.99
C ASP A 568 24.85 -13.02 12.85
N LEU A 569 23.65 -13.63 12.94
CA LEU A 569 22.55 -13.39 12.00
C LEU A 569 22.15 -11.90 11.95
N LEU A 570 21.96 -11.29 13.12
CA LEU A 570 21.57 -9.89 13.19
C LEU A 570 22.71 -8.96 12.76
N GLN A 571 23.96 -9.31 13.02
CA GLN A 571 25.13 -8.58 12.46
C GLN A 571 25.15 -8.64 10.93
N TYR A 572 24.81 -9.78 10.33
CA TYR A 572 24.73 -9.94 8.88
C TYR A 572 23.56 -9.16 8.27
N LEU A 573 22.41 -9.07 8.97
CA LEU A 573 21.21 -8.42 8.45
C LEU A 573 21.18 -6.91 8.69
N CYS A 574 21.70 -6.44 9.82
CA CYS A 574 21.61 -5.05 10.26
C CYS A 574 22.82 -4.22 9.87
N SER A 575 22.59 -3.00 9.40
CA SER A 575 23.70 -2.07 9.09
C SER A 575 24.37 -1.47 10.32
N ASN A 576 23.69 -1.42 11.47
CA ASN A 576 24.29 -1.00 12.72
C ASN A 576 24.98 -2.17 13.44
N ASP A 577 25.84 -1.87 14.41
CA ASP A 577 26.40 -2.87 15.31
C ASP A 577 25.34 -3.29 16.34
N VAL A 578 25.06 -4.59 16.42
CA VAL A 578 24.08 -5.16 17.33
C VAL A 578 24.72 -5.93 18.50
N ASP A 579 26.03 -6.16 18.48
CA ASP A 579 26.77 -6.77 19.59
C ASP A 579 27.15 -5.71 20.64
N VAL A 580 26.18 -5.25 21.35
CA VAL A 580 26.23 -4.16 22.33
C VAL A 580 25.97 -4.71 23.75
N PRO A 581 26.27 -3.98 24.83
CA PRO A 581 25.98 -4.42 26.20
C PRO A 581 24.51 -4.85 26.40
N LEU A 582 24.30 -5.81 27.31
CA LEU A 582 22.96 -6.25 27.70
C LEU A 582 22.12 -5.06 28.18
N GLY A 583 20.85 -5.08 27.86
CA GLY A 583 19.94 -3.98 28.19
C GLY A 583 20.03 -2.79 27.23
N SER A 584 20.88 -2.82 26.21
CA SER A 584 20.95 -1.75 25.20
C SER A 584 19.85 -1.90 24.15
N ILE A 585 19.39 -0.78 23.60
CA ILE A 585 18.51 -0.71 22.44
C ILE A 585 19.30 -0.17 21.26
N ILE A 586 19.19 -0.83 20.12
CA ILE A 586 19.83 -0.44 18.87
C ILE A 586 18.74 -0.11 17.86
N HIS A 587 18.75 1.11 17.33
CA HIS A 587 17.93 1.44 16.18
C HIS A 587 18.75 1.23 14.90
N THR A 588 18.24 0.40 13.99
CA THR A 588 18.98 -0.06 12.82
C THR A 588 18.07 -0.25 11.61
N GLY A 589 18.68 -0.19 10.43
CA GLY A 589 18.07 -0.67 9.20
C GLY A 589 18.59 -2.05 8.82
N MET A 590 17.77 -2.84 8.16
CA MET A 590 18.19 -3.98 7.35
C MET A 590 18.09 -3.55 5.89
N GLN A 591 19.17 -3.65 5.14
CA GLN A 591 19.24 -3.23 3.74
C GLN A 591 19.14 -4.42 2.80
N ASN A 592 18.66 -4.17 1.58
CA ASN A 592 18.81 -5.09 0.46
C ASN A 592 20.21 -4.92 -0.20
N GLU A 593 20.50 -5.73 -1.21
CA GLU A 593 21.77 -5.76 -1.90
C GLU A 593 22.14 -4.42 -2.57
N ARG A 594 21.15 -3.56 -2.82
CA ARG A 594 21.31 -2.21 -3.39
C ARG A 594 21.46 -1.11 -2.33
N GLY A 595 21.39 -1.47 -1.05
CA GLY A 595 21.50 -0.56 0.08
C GLY A 595 20.18 0.10 0.51
N GLY A 596 19.05 -0.23 -0.14
CA GLY A 596 17.71 0.26 0.24
C GLY A 596 17.16 -0.42 1.50
N TYR A 597 16.19 0.20 2.18
CA TYR A 597 15.62 -0.31 3.43
C TYR A 597 14.62 -1.44 3.20
N GLU A 598 14.96 -2.65 3.59
CA GLU A 598 14.00 -3.74 3.77
C GLU A 598 13.23 -3.62 5.08
N ASN A 599 13.93 -3.23 6.14
CA ASN A 599 13.37 -2.97 7.46
C ASN A 599 13.99 -1.73 8.10
N ASP A 600 13.19 -1.03 8.93
CA ASP A 600 13.63 -0.01 9.88
C ASP A 600 13.08 -0.40 11.26
N CYS A 601 13.95 -0.82 12.18
CA CYS A 601 13.55 -1.44 13.44
C CYS A 601 14.41 -1.02 14.62
N SER A 602 13.90 -1.29 15.82
CA SER A 602 14.66 -1.23 17.07
C SER A 602 14.87 -2.64 17.62
N LEU A 603 16.06 -2.95 18.05
CA LEU A 603 16.44 -4.20 18.70
C LEU A 603 16.81 -3.94 20.16
N ALA A 604 16.14 -4.59 21.11
CA ALA A 604 16.55 -4.60 22.52
C ALA A 604 17.30 -5.90 22.79
N ARG A 605 18.55 -5.80 23.28
CA ARG A 605 19.33 -6.96 23.69
C ARG A 605 18.93 -7.37 25.11
N ILE A 606 18.09 -8.40 25.23
CA ILE A 606 17.53 -8.86 26.51
C ILE A 606 18.54 -9.72 27.27
N SER A 607 19.22 -10.64 26.55
CA SER A 607 20.29 -11.48 27.08
C SER A 607 21.39 -11.67 26.03
N GLU A 608 22.41 -12.43 26.35
CA GLU A 608 23.54 -12.70 25.43
C GLU A 608 23.08 -13.23 24.07
N ASN A 609 22.04 -14.04 24.07
CA ASN A 609 21.50 -14.76 22.93
C ASN A 609 20.01 -14.50 22.67
N HIS A 610 19.47 -13.39 23.15
CA HIS A 610 18.06 -13.02 23.00
C HIS A 610 17.88 -11.54 22.68
N TYR A 611 17.16 -11.25 21.58
CA TYR A 611 16.77 -9.91 21.17
C TYR A 611 15.27 -9.82 21.02
N MET A 612 14.70 -8.67 21.36
CA MET A 612 13.34 -8.28 21.02
C MET A 612 13.39 -7.22 19.91
N MET A 613 12.86 -7.54 18.75
CA MET A 613 12.76 -6.63 17.61
C MET A 613 11.41 -5.93 17.62
N ILE A 614 11.42 -4.61 17.48
CA ILE A 614 10.24 -3.77 17.32
C ILE A 614 10.30 -3.13 15.94
N ALA A 615 9.24 -3.28 15.17
CA ALA A 615 9.12 -2.74 13.82
C ALA A 615 7.73 -2.11 13.59
N PRO A 616 7.55 -1.27 12.56
CA PRO A 616 6.24 -0.76 12.17
C PRO A 616 5.22 -1.87 11.96
N THR A 617 3.97 -1.61 12.31
CA THR A 617 2.85 -2.58 12.14
C THR A 617 2.78 -3.15 10.74
N ILE A 618 2.96 -2.28 9.73
CA ILE A 618 2.88 -2.64 8.31
C ILE A 618 3.97 -3.61 7.85
N GLN A 619 5.04 -3.78 8.62
CA GLN A 619 6.15 -4.68 8.31
C GLN A 619 6.00 -6.07 8.94
N GLN A 620 4.91 -6.39 9.63
CA GLN A 620 4.78 -7.64 10.42
C GLN A 620 5.05 -8.92 9.60
N THR A 621 4.49 -9.04 8.41
CA THR A 621 4.76 -10.20 7.52
C THR A 621 6.14 -10.08 6.89
N ARG A 622 6.47 -8.89 6.36
CA ARG A 622 7.72 -8.62 5.65
C ARG A 622 8.96 -8.88 6.51
N CYS A 623 8.96 -8.40 7.77
CA CYS A 623 10.06 -8.69 8.71
C CYS A 623 10.29 -10.18 8.89
N LYS A 624 9.22 -10.97 9.08
CA LYS A 624 9.33 -12.42 9.26
C LYS A 624 9.87 -13.11 8.01
N VAL A 625 9.40 -12.71 6.84
CA VAL A 625 9.87 -13.27 5.56
C VAL A 625 11.34 -12.95 5.35
N TRP A 626 11.76 -11.70 5.60
CA TRP A 626 13.16 -11.29 5.46
C TRP A 626 14.08 -12.06 6.40
N LEU A 627 13.72 -12.14 7.68
CA LEU A 627 14.47 -12.91 8.68
C LEU A 627 14.55 -14.42 8.30
N LYS A 628 13.41 -15.01 7.91
CA LYS A 628 13.32 -16.42 7.53
C LYS A 628 14.15 -16.75 6.28
N ARG A 629 14.16 -15.86 5.28
CA ARG A 629 14.93 -16.02 4.04
C ARG A 629 16.44 -16.17 4.29
N HIS A 630 16.95 -15.44 5.27
CA HIS A 630 18.37 -15.38 5.58
C HIS A 630 18.78 -16.25 6.78
N LEU A 631 17.83 -17.00 7.34
CA LEU A 631 18.13 -17.94 8.42
C LEU A 631 18.93 -19.11 7.86
N PRO A 632 20.17 -19.39 8.37
CA PRO A 632 20.91 -20.56 7.94
C PRO A 632 20.15 -21.86 8.22
N ARG A 633 20.20 -22.82 7.31
CA ARG A 633 19.42 -24.09 7.40
C ARG A 633 19.68 -24.88 8.69
N ASN A 634 20.87 -24.77 9.23
CA ASN A 634 21.29 -25.49 10.46
C ASN A 634 21.39 -24.55 11.67
N ALA A 635 20.82 -23.34 11.60
CA ALA A 635 20.91 -22.39 12.71
C ALA A 635 19.96 -22.80 13.86
N SER A 636 20.47 -22.71 15.07
CA SER A 636 19.68 -22.83 16.30
C SER A 636 19.01 -21.51 16.68
N VAL A 637 18.51 -20.76 15.70
CA VAL A 637 17.81 -19.48 15.92
C VAL A 637 16.31 -19.66 15.79
N THR A 638 15.59 -19.24 16.82
CA THR A 638 14.12 -19.22 16.84
C THR A 638 13.61 -17.82 16.62
N LEU A 639 12.61 -17.68 15.73
CA LEU A 639 11.89 -16.48 15.43
C LEU A 639 10.45 -16.61 15.95
N SER A 640 10.07 -15.85 16.97
CA SER A 640 8.73 -15.89 17.56
C SER A 640 8.02 -14.54 17.40
N ASP A 641 6.91 -14.52 16.66
CA ASP A 641 6.03 -13.36 16.56
C ASP A 641 5.21 -13.22 17.85
N VAL A 642 5.64 -12.32 18.71
CA VAL A 642 5.01 -12.04 20.02
C VAL A 642 4.13 -10.79 20.00
N THR A 643 3.78 -10.31 18.81
CA THR A 643 2.97 -9.09 18.61
C THR A 643 1.69 -9.11 19.45
N SER A 644 1.01 -10.23 19.48
CA SER A 644 -0.27 -10.39 20.20
C SER A 644 -0.12 -10.77 21.69
N MET A 645 1.11 -10.96 22.19
CA MET A 645 1.34 -11.32 23.59
C MET A 645 1.45 -10.11 24.52
N TYR A 646 1.81 -8.96 23.96
CA TYR A 646 2.06 -7.74 24.71
C TYR A 646 1.17 -6.60 24.26
N THR A 647 0.51 -5.97 25.23
CA THR A 647 -0.04 -4.62 25.09
C THR A 647 1.12 -3.64 25.23
N ALA A 648 1.28 -2.73 24.28
CA ALA A 648 2.32 -1.72 24.35
C ALA A 648 1.71 -0.35 24.66
N ILE A 649 2.00 0.19 25.83
CA ILE A 649 1.60 1.54 26.25
C ILE A 649 2.81 2.45 26.18
N CYS A 650 2.73 3.51 25.37
CA CYS A 650 3.72 4.58 25.35
C CYS A 650 3.25 5.73 26.22
N ILE A 651 4.00 6.03 27.29
CA ILE A 651 3.86 7.27 28.06
C ILE A 651 4.93 8.24 27.61
N LEU A 652 4.53 9.45 27.23
CA LEU A 652 5.44 10.44 26.67
C LEU A 652 5.14 11.83 27.22
N GLY A 653 6.20 12.58 27.48
CA GLY A 653 6.14 13.93 28.05
C GLY A 653 7.07 14.13 29.25
N PRO A 654 7.18 15.38 29.69
CA PRO A 654 8.13 15.81 30.71
C PRO A 654 8.00 15.11 32.05
N PHE A 655 6.79 14.78 32.47
CA PHE A 655 6.53 14.22 33.81
C PHE A 655 6.42 12.68 33.81
N THR A 656 6.73 12.01 32.72
CA THR A 656 6.61 10.55 32.60
C THR A 656 7.48 9.79 33.58
N ARG A 657 8.71 10.29 33.86
CA ARG A 657 9.60 9.69 34.86
C ARG A 657 9.02 9.80 36.24
N ASN A 658 8.52 11.00 36.60
CA ASN A 658 7.89 11.23 37.88
C ASN A 658 6.70 10.29 38.09
N LEU A 659 5.82 10.20 37.10
CA LEU A 659 4.66 9.32 37.11
C LEU A 659 5.07 7.85 37.30
N LEU A 660 5.98 7.35 36.45
CA LEU A 660 6.36 5.94 36.51
C LEU A 660 7.11 5.58 37.78
N SER A 661 7.92 6.50 38.33
CA SER A 661 8.62 6.31 39.64
C SER A 661 7.69 6.13 40.84
N GLU A 662 6.41 6.50 40.72
CA GLU A 662 5.42 6.22 41.80
C GLU A 662 4.76 4.86 41.65
N LEU A 663 4.99 4.17 40.55
CA LEU A 663 4.41 2.87 40.27
C LEU A 663 5.45 1.74 40.29
N THR A 664 6.74 2.06 40.46
CA THR A 664 7.82 1.07 40.46
C THR A 664 8.88 1.44 41.50
N ASP A 665 9.43 0.42 42.17
CA ASP A 665 10.57 0.57 43.08
C ASP A 665 11.92 0.66 42.33
N THR A 666 11.92 0.42 41.01
CA THR A 666 13.12 0.52 40.19
C THR A 666 13.58 1.96 40.03
N ASP A 667 14.85 2.23 40.26
CA ASP A 667 15.45 3.55 40.03
C ASP A 667 15.44 3.89 38.51
N LEU A 668 14.62 4.88 38.18
CA LEU A 668 14.47 5.41 36.83
C LEU A 668 15.34 6.62 36.52
N SER A 669 16.30 6.93 37.44
CA SER A 669 17.25 8.03 37.19
C SER A 669 18.01 7.83 35.87
N PRO A 670 18.46 8.93 35.24
CA PRO A 670 19.24 8.83 33.97
C PRO A 670 20.52 7.99 34.12
N ALA A 671 21.10 7.89 35.33
CA ALA A 671 22.27 7.06 35.61
C ALA A 671 21.94 5.56 35.55
N ASN A 672 20.79 5.17 36.09
CA ASN A 672 20.40 3.76 36.23
C ASN A 672 19.47 3.27 35.16
N PHE A 673 18.67 4.14 34.52
CA PHE A 673 17.87 3.81 33.34
C PHE A 673 18.11 4.83 32.22
N PRO A 674 19.25 4.75 31.56
CA PRO A 674 19.63 5.70 30.53
C PRO A 674 18.75 5.59 29.27
N PHE A 675 18.75 6.67 28.48
CA PHE A 675 18.10 6.66 27.16
C PHE A 675 18.71 5.60 26.23
N PHE A 676 17.89 4.95 25.40
CA PHE A 676 18.26 3.81 24.54
C PHE A 676 18.66 2.57 25.34
N THR A 677 18.04 2.37 26.50
CA THR A 677 18.18 1.13 27.26
C THR A 677 16.84 0.49 27.57
N PHE A 678 16.92 -0.79 27.86
CA PHE A 678 15.82 -1.67 28.21
C PHE A 678 15.98 -2.14 29.66
N LYS A 679 14.87 -2.22 30.38
CA LYS A 679 14.78 -2.87 31.70
C LYS A 679 13.48 -3.65 31.80
N GLU A 680 13.50 -4.68 32.60
CA GLU A 680 12.29 -5.32 33.11
C GLU A 680 11.92 -4.68 34.45
N LEU A 681 10.68 -4.26 34.60
CA LEU A 681 10.17 -3.53 35.74
C LEU A 681 8.93 -4.22 36.32
N ASP A 682 8.71 -3.99 37.60
CA ASP A 682 7.40 -4.16 38.23
C ASP A 682 6.67 -2.81 38.17
N VAL A 683 5.39 -2.82 37.79
CA VAL A 683 4.56 -1.60 37.70
C VAL A 683 3.26 -1.85 38.47
N GLY A 684 3.08 -1.17 39.60
CA GLY A 684 2.01 -1.48 40.53
C GLY A 684 2.15 -2.93 41.05
N LEU A 685 1.14 -3.75 40.85
CA LEU A 685 1.16 -5.19 41.23
C LEU A 685 1.59 -6.11 40.07
N ALA A 686 1.86 -5.55 38.89
CA ALA A 686 2.24 -6.32 37.71
C ALA A 686 3.76 -6.43 37.64
N ASN A 687 4.25 -7.65 37.42
CA ASN A 687 5.67 -7.93 37.23
C ASN A 687 6.04 -8.23 35.78
N GLY A 688 7.34 -8.23 35.49
CA GLY A 688 7.85 -8.63 34.17
C GLY A 688 7.49 -7.67 33.04
N ILE A 689 7.28 -6.40 33.34
CA ILE A 689 6.99 -5.38 32.34
C ILE A 689 8.28 -4.99 31.63
N ARG A 690 8.35 -5.25 30.34
CA ARG A 690 9.50 -4.86 29.51
C ARG A 690 9.40 -3.36 29.19
N ALA A 691 10.26 -2.55 29.77
CA ALA A 691 10.27 -1.10 29.57
C ALA A 691 11.44 -0.67 28.69
N MET A 692 11.14 0.12 27.67
CA MET A 692 12.15 0.76 26.83
C MET A 692 12.17 2.27 27.10
N ASN A 693 13.34 2.82 27.46
CA ASN A 693 13.52 4.25 27.60
C ASN A 693 13.77 4.88 26.21
N LEU A 694 12.72 4.96 25.43
CA LEU A 694 12.67 5.68 24.16
C LEU A 694 11.21 5.94 23.76
N THR A 695 11.01 6.90 22.87
CA THR A 695 9.74 7.13 22.18
C THR A 695 10.01 7.29 20.69
N HIS A 696 9.03 6.95 19.86
CA HIS A 696 9.13 7.13 18.40
C HIS A 696 8.81 8.56 17.96
N THR A 697 8.57 9.46 18.91
CA THR A 697 8.23 10.87 18.69
C THR A 697 9.36 11.83 19.04
N GLY A 698 10.42 11.32 19.69
CA GLY A 698 11.53 12.12 20.19
C GLY A 698 11.20 12.94 21.43
N GLU A 699 10.03 12.75 22.06
CA GLU A 699 9.74 13.27 23.38
C GLU A 699 10.34 12.35 24.46
N LEU A 700 10.49 12.85 25.70
CA LEU A 700 10.79 12.00 26.85
C LEU A 700 9.69 10.96 27.02
N GLY A 701 10.06 9.79 27.53
CA GLY A 701 9.07 8.80 27.86
C GLY A 701 9.54 7.35 27.74
N TYR A 702 8.61 6.45 27.96
CA TYR A 702 8.85 5.02 28.02
C TYR A 702 7.80 4.28 27.20
N VAL A 703 8.21 3.23 26.50
CA VAL A 703 7.28 2.23 25.96
C VAL A 703 7.28 1.01 26.87
N LEU A 704 6.13 0.70 27.44
CA LEU A 704 5.91 -0.43 28.34
C LEU A 704 5.28 -1.56 27.55
N TYR A 705 5.98 -2.69 27.41
CA TYR A 705 5.45 -3.92 26.81
C TYR A 705 4.95 -4.80 27.95
N ILE A 706 3.64 -4.83 28.09
CA ILE A 706 2.92 -5.40 29.22
C ILE A 706 2.31 -6.72 28.80
N PRO A 707 2.56 -7.85 29.48
CA PRO A 707 1.79 -9.06 29.24
C PRO A 707 0.29 -8.77 29.29
N ASN A 708 -0.47 -9.28 28.31
CA ASN A 708 -1.85 -8.87 28.09
C ASN A 708 -2.76 -9.01 29.30
N GLU A 709 -2.49 -9.99 30.17
CA GLU A 709 -3.24 -10.20 31.41
C GLU A 709 -3.12 -9.04 32.42
N PHE A 710 -2.01 -8.30 32.38
CA PHE A 710 -1.78 -7.14 33.27
C PHE A 710 -2.15 -5.79 32.63
N ALA A 711 -2.51 -5.78 31.36
CA ALA A 711 -2.67 -4.55 30.57
C ALA A 711 -3.65 -3.55 31.21
N LEU A 712 -4.80 -4.03 31.66
CA LEU A 712 -5.83 -3.16 32.26
C LEU A 712 -5.40 -2.63 33.64
N HIS A 713 -4.69 -3.46 34.43
CA HIS A 713 -4.16 -3.05 35.75
C HIS A 713 -3.15 -1.91 35.59
N VAL A 714 -2.14 -2.11 34.75
CA VAL A 714 -1.12 -1.10 34.48
C VAL A 714 -1.71 0.18 33.89
N TYR A 715 -2.62 0.06 32.93
CA TYR A 715 -3.33 1.20 32.34
C TYR A 715 -4.06 2.02 33.44
N LYS A 716 -4.84 1.38 34.30
CA LYS A 716 -5.55 2.05 35.39
C LYS A 716 -4.61 2.72 36.37
N GLY A 717 -3.52 2.05 36.75
CA GLY A 717 -2.47 2.62 37.60
C GLY A 717 -1.88 3.90 36.99
N LEU A 718 -1.48 3.84 35.73
CA LEU A 718 -0.95 5.00 35.00
C LEU A 718 -1.95 6.15 34.95
N MET A 719 -3.21 5.91 34.66
CA MET A 719 -4.24 6.95 34.58
C MET A 719 -4.51 7.58 35.95
N THR A 720 -4.64 6.76 36.99
CA THR A 720 -4.93 7.24 38.37
C THR A 720 -3.79 8.08 38.94
N VAL A 721 -2.55 7.58 38.87
CA VAL A 721 -1.38 8.33 39.35
C VAL A 721 -1.07 9.51 38.44
N GLY A 722 -1.32 9.35 37.14
CA GLY A 722 -1.04 10.36 36.14
C GLY A 722 -1.95 11.58 36.17
N GLU A 723 -3.10 11.52 36.83
CA GLU A 723 -4.06 12.63 36.93
C GLU A 723 -3.39 13.92 37.42
N LYS A 724 -2.59 13.83 38.52
CA LYS A 724 -1.84 14.98 39.06
C LYS A 724 -0.72 15.50 38.16
N TYR A 725 -0.30 14.73 37.17
CA TYR A 725 0.68 15.11 36.16
C TYR A 725 0.04 15.55 34.84
N GLY A 726 -1.29 15.67 34.80
CA GLY A 726 -2.03 16.09 33.61
C GLY A 726 -2.04 15.04 32.49
N ILE A 727 -2.09 13.73 32.85
CA ILE A 727 -2.11 12.66 31.86
C ILE A 727 -3.34 12.76 30.93
N SER A 728 -3.11 12.60 29.65
CA SER A 728 -4.14 12.62 28.63
C SER A 728 -3.93 11.48 27.63
N HIS A 729 -5.02 10.93 27.09
CA HIS A 729 -4.92 10.00 25.97
C HIS A 729 -4.40 10.72 24.73
N VAL A 730 -3.64 9.99 23.92
CA VAL A 730 -3.02 10.50 22.71
C VAL A 730 -3.21 9.52 21.58
N GLY A 731 -3.74 10.03 20.48
CA GLY A 731 -3.93 9.26 19.26
C GLY A 731 -2.73 9.31 18.31
N TYR A 732 -2.85 8.52 17.24
CA TYR A 732 -1.77 8.40 16.26
C TYR A 732 -1.48 9.70 15.51
N TYR A 733 -2.48 10.58 15.31
CA TYR A 733 -2.25 11.82 14.56
C TYR A 733 -1.39 12.82 15.34
N ALA A 734 -1.53 12.87 16.66
CA ALA A 734 -0.63 13.67 17.50
C ALA A 734 0.79 13.08 17.50
N SER A 735 0.93 11.76 17.60
CA SER A 735 2.23 11.08 17.47
C SER A 735 2.88 11.33 16.10
N ARG A 736 2.08 11.37 15.01
CA ARG A 736 2.55 11.74 13.66
C ARG A 736 3.06 13.18 13.61
N ALA A 737 2.33 14.14 14.17
CA ALA A 737 2.74 15.55 14.20
C ALA A 737 4.08 15.73 14.97
N LEU A 738 4.22 15.07 16.12
CA LEU A 738 5.45 15.11 16.93
C LEU A 738 6.67 14.60 16.15
N ARG A 739 6.55 13.42 15.47
CA ARG A 739 7.68 12.85 14.72
C ARG A 739 8.08 13.70 13.51
N VAL A 740 7.08 14.26 12.81
CA VAL A 740 7.31 15.06 11.60
C VAL A 740 8.03 16.37 11.92
N GLU A 741 7.67 17.04 13.01
CA GLU A 741 8.41 18.23 13.48
C GLU A 741 9.86 17.90 13.83
N LYS A 742 10.12 16.70 14.37
CA LYS A 742 11.47 16.25 14.71
C LYS A 742 12.24 15.61 13.57
N PHE A 743 11.68 15.66 12.37
CA PHE A 743 12.29 15.12 11.15
C PHE A 743 12.56 13.61 11.22
N PHE A 744 11.70 12.87 11.92
CA PHE A 744 11.79 11.42 12.01
C PHE A 744 11.08 10.77 10.83
N ALA A 745 11.86 10.10 9.98
CA ALA A 745 11.35 9.33 8.86
C ALA A 745 10.64 8.05 9.33
N PHE A 746 9.64 7.62 8.56
CA PHE A 746 8.85 6.41 8.81
C PHE A 746 8.90 5.48 7.58
N TRP A 747 9.15 4.19 7.82
CA TRP A 747 9.18 3.20 6.76
C TRP A 747 7.79 2.99 6.13
N GLY A 748 7.76 2.92 4.79
CA GLY A 748 6.54 2.83 3.99
C GLY A 748 5.91 4.19 3.65
N GLN A 749 6.48 5.30 4.17
CA GLN A 749 6.10 6.66 3.79
C GLN A 749 7.31 7.49 3.32
N ASP A 750 8.37 7.49 4.13
CA ASP A 750 9.60 8.26 3.88
C ASP A 750 10.77 7.35 3.47
N LEU A 751 10.76 6.12 3.95
CA LEU A 751 11.76 5.08 3.68
C LEU A 751 11.08 3.91 2.96
N ASP A 752 11.78 3.37 1.98
CA ASP A 752 11.34 2.25 1.15
C ASP A 752 12.54 1.40 0.70
N THR A 753 12.29 0.39 -0.12
CA THR A 753 13.33 -0.51 -0.66
C THR A 753 14.31 0.16 -1.63
N MET A 754 14.03 1.40 -2.04
CA MET A 754 14.87 2.21 -2.93
C MET A 754 15.63 3.30 -2.20
N THR A 755 15.32 3.55 -0.92
CA THR A 755 15.91 4.61 -0.11
C THR A 755 17.05 4.09 0.72
N THR A 756 18.22 4.75 0.65
CA THR A 756 19.41 4.37 1.42
C THR A 756 19.56 5.21 2.69
N PRO A 757 20.28 4.69 3.69
CA PRO A 757 20.61 5.47 4.89
C PRO A 757 21.45 6.74 4.61
N LEU A 758 22.23 6.76 3.52
CA LEU A 758 23.01 7.92 3.12
C LEU A 758 22.10 9.06 2.62
N GLU A 759 21.10 8.73 1.80
CA GLU A 759 20.15 9.69 1.25
C GLU A 759 19.28 10.36 2.33
N CYS A 760 19.00 9.65 3.41
CA CYS A 760 18.17 10.17 4.49
C CYS A 760 18.94 10.66 5.72
N GLY A 761 20.25 10.96 5.57
CA GLY A 761 21.07 11.54 6.63
C GLY A 761 21.32 10.61 7.82
N ARG A 762 21.20 9.28 7.65
CA ARG A 762 21.36 8.29 8.71
C ARG A 762 22.66 7.51 8.64
N THR A 763 23.67 8.03 7.92
CA THR A 763 24.99 7.39 7.74
C THR A 763 25.64 6.99 9.07
N TRP A 764 25.45 7.77 10.13
CA TRP A 764 25.99 7.51 11.46
C TRP A 764 25.49 6.18 12.09
N ARG A 765 24.38 5.63 11.61
CA ARG A 765 23.83 4.31 12.02
C ARG A 765 24.46 3.16 11.25
N VAL A 766 25.17 3.42 10.16
CA VAL A 766 25.81 2.40 9.32
C VAL A 766 27.24 2.16 9.80
N LYS A 767 27.51 0.95 10.26
CA LYS A 767 28.83 0.53 10.76
C LYS A 767 29.53 -0.29 9.67
N PHE A 768 30.27 0.40 8.81
CA PHE A 768 30.97 -0.21 7.68
C PHE A 768 32.10 -1.15 8.10
N ASP A 769 32.69 -0.95 9.28
CA ASP A 769 33.93 -1.59 9.74
C ASP A 769 33.67 -2.72 10.75
N LYS A 770 32.46 -3.21 10.89
CA LYS A 770 32.15 -4.35 11.76
C LYS A 770 32.64 -5.66 11.15
N ASP A 771 32.95 -6.64 11.99
CA ASP A 771 33.58 -7.92 11.60
C ASP A 771 32.73 -8.73 10.60
N ILE A 772 31.40 -8.74 10.78
CA ILE A 772 30.49 -9.41 9.86
C ILE A 772 29.90 -8.36 8.91
N PRO A 773 30.22 -8.42 7.60
CA PRO A 773 29.67 -7.50 6.63
C PRO A 773 28.15 -7.73 6.48
N PHE A 774 27.42 -6.64 6.48
CA PHE A 774 25.94 -6.67 6.34
C PHE A 774 25.52 -6.63 4.87
N ILE A 775 24.30 -7.09 4.58
CA ILE A 775 23.71 -7.03 3.23
C ILE A 775 23.61 -5.56 2.77
N GLY A 776 24.01 -5.28 1.53
CA GLY A 776 24.02 -3.94 0.94
C GLY A 776 25.23 -3.06 1.30
N ARG A 777 26.16 -3.56 2.12
CA ARG A 777 27.39 -2.81 2.51
C ARG A 777 28.15 -2.26 1.31
N ASP A 778 28.41 -3.09 0.31
CA ASP A 778 29.21 -2.71 -0.85
C ASP A 778 28.51 -1.68 -1.75
N ALA A 779 27.18 -1.76 -1.86
CA ALA A 779 26.39 -0.75 -2.56
C ALA A 779 26.46 0.60 -1.84
N LEU A 780 26.35 0.60 -0.51
CA LEU A 780 26.47 1.82 0.29
C LEU A 780 27.89 2.40 0.29
N LEU A 781 28.94 1.56 0.21
CA LEU A 781 30.31 2.03 0.07
C LEU A 781 30.51 2.74 -1.28
N ARG A 782 30.03 2.14 -2.38
CA ARG A 782 30.06 2.79 -3.70
C ARG A 782 29.31 4.12 -3.68
N GLN A 783 28.08 4.13 -3.15
CA GLN A 783 27.29 5.37 -3.04
C GLN A 783 27.99 6.43 -2.20
N ARG A 784 28.74 6.04 -1.15
CA ARG A 784 29.52 6.98 -0.32
C ARG A 784 30.65 7.65 -1.12
N GLU A 785 31.30 6.91 -2.03
CA GLU A 785 32.36 7.42 -2.91
C GLU A 785 31.80 8.30 -4.04
N GLU A 786 30.75 7.83 -4.71
CA GLU A 786 30.12 8.52 -5.83
C GLU A 786 29.30 9.74 -5.37
N GLY A 787 28.78 9.70 -4.14
CA GLY A 787 27.85 10.67 -3.57
C GLY A 787 26.39 10.28 -3.80
N ILE A 788 25.49 11.00 -3.13
CA ILE A 788 24.05 10.80 -3.23
C ILE A 788 23.45 11.66 -4.35
N HIS A 789 22.40 11.18 -4.99
CA HIS A 789 21.67 11.88 -6.05
C HIS A 789 20.32 12.44 -5.60
N ARG A 790 19.91 12.17 -4.36
CA ARG A 790 18.76 12.79 -3.68
C ARG A 790 19.03 12.89 -2.19
N GLN A 791 18.46 13.90 -1.58
CA GLN A 791 18.62 14.18 -0.15
C GLN A 791 17.24 14.33 0.51
N TYR A 792 17.05 13.63 1.62
CA TYR A 792 15.89 13.80 2.47
C TYR A 792 15.94 15.13 3.22
N VAL A 793 14.85 15.90 3.16
CA VAL A 793 14.75 17.26 3.70
C VAL A 793 13.44 17.48 4.46
N GLN A 794 13.45 18.45 5.37
CA GLN A 794 12.24 19.01 5.97
C GLN A 794 11.99 20.42 5.39
N LEU A 795 10.77 20.68 4.98
CA LEU A 795 10.31 21.91 4.37
C LEU A 795 9.19 22.50 5.22
N LEU A 796 9.34 23.76 5.64
CA LEU A 796 8.34 24.52 6.41
C LEU A 796 7.70 25.54 5.48
N LEU A 797 6.40 25.42 5.21
CA LEU A 797 5.68 26.41 4.40
C LEU A 797 5.63 27.76 5.12
N THR A 798 5.96 28.84 4.41
CA THR A 798 6.12 30.17 5.03
C THR A 798 4.92 31.08 4.82
N ASP A 799 4.22 30.95 3.73
CA ASP A 799 3.11 31.79 3.25
C ASP A 799 1.77 31.04 3.11
N HIS A 800 1.68 29.84 3.66
CA HIS A 800 0.47 29.01 3.67
C HIS A 800 -0.42 29.31 4.87
N ASP A 801 -1.70 29.62 4.61
CA ASP A 801 -2.73 29.80 5.64
C ASP A 801 -3.43 28.45 5.91
N HIS A 802 -3.22 27.89 7.09
CA HIS A 802 -3.77 26.58 7.45
C HIS A 802 -5.30 26.56 7.63
N GLU A 803 -5.95 27.72 7.77
CA GLU A 803 -7.41 27.84 7.87
C GLU A 803 -8.08 27.88 6.49
N LEU A 804 -7.45 28.56 5.54
CA LEU A 804 -8.08 28.89 4.25
C LEU A 804 -7.56 28.03 3.09
N ASP A 805 -6.29 27.65 3.14
CA ASP A 805 -5.65 26.96 2.03
C ASP A 805 -5.85 25.45 2.07
N LEU A 806 -5.70 24.81 0.92
CA LEU A 806 -5.62 23.34 0.82
C LEU A 806 -4.33 22.86 1.48
N TRP A 807 -4.43 21.80 2.28
CA TRP A 807 -3.29 21.24 2.97
C TRP A 807 -2.43 20.35 2.06
N SER A 808 -1.14 20.29 2.36
CA SER A 808 -0.26 19.26 1.82
C SER A 808 -0.52 17.91 2.52
N TRP A 809 -0.68 16.86 1.74
CA TRP A 809 -0.99 15.50 2.25
C TRP A 809 0.03 14.45 1.84
N GLY A 810 1.09 14.87 1.12
CA GLY A 810 2.12 14.03 0.54
C GLY A 810 1.95 13.84 -0.97
N GLY A 811 3.08 13.67 -1.65
CA GLY A 811 3.12 13.52 -3.10
C GLY A 811 3.13 14.84 -3.87
N GLU A 812 3.19 15.98 -3.20
CA GLU A 812 3.28 17.28 -3.86
C GLU A 812 4.66 17.51 -4.47
N PRO A 813 4.75 18.08 -5.69
CA PRO A 813 6.02 18.45 -6.30
C PRO A 813 6.75 19.54 -5.50
N ILE A 814 8.05 19.39 -5.39
CA ILE A 814 8.96 20.36 -4.81
C ILE A 814 9.70 21.05 -5.97
N TYR A 815 9.74 22.38 -5.91
CA TYR A 815 10.50 23.19 -6.84
C TYR A 815 11.65 23.91 -6.13
N ARG A 816 12.78 23.99 -6.80
CA ARG A 816 13.94 24.74 -6.38
C ARG A 816 14.28 25.76 -7.47
N ASP A 817 14.31 27.06 -7.09
CA ASP A 817 14.58 28.15 -8.03
C ASP A 817 13.69 28.08 -9.30
N GLY A 818 12.41 27.71 -9.10
CA GLY A 818 11.40 27.57 -10.15
C GLY A 818 11.40 26.23 -10.89
N ASN A 819 12.42 25.38 -10.74
CA ASN A 819 12.57 24.08 -11.42
C ASN A 819 12.13 22.92 -10.52
N TYR A 820 11.45 21.94 -11.09
CA TYR A 820 11.09 20.70 -10.39
C TYR A 820 12.36 19.99 -9.90
N CYS A 821 12.38 19.62 -8.62
CA CYS A 821 13.53 18.96 -8.01
C CYS A 821 13.18 17.79 -7.10
N GLY A 822 11.91 17.45 -6.94
CA GLY A 822 11.56 16.33 -6.07
C GLY A 822 10.10 16.33 -5.62
N GLN A 823 9.81 15.51 -4.60
CA GLN A 823 8.44 15.27 -4.17
C GLN A 823 8.37 15.12 -2.65
N THR A 824 7.28 15.62 -2.05
CA THR A 824 6.99 15.41 -0.63
C THR A 824 6.61 13.95 -0.36
N THR A 825 6.93 13.46 0.84
CA THR A 825 6.55 12.13 1.32
C THR A 825 5.52 12.24 2.45
N THR A 826 5.97 12.54 3.67
CA THR A 826 5.10 12.75 4.82
C THR A 826 4.89 14.21 5.09
N THR A 827 3.64 14.58 5.36
CA THR A 827 3.29 15.96 5.73
C THR A 827 2.44 15.97 6.98
N SER A 828 2.51 17.06 7.75
CA SER A 828 1.68 17.28 8.93
C SER A 828 1.67 18.76 9.27
N TYR A 829 0.67 19.20 10.03
CA TYR A 829 0.77 20.51 10.67
C TYR A 829 1.72 20.41 11.88
N GLY A 830 2.67 21.32 11.97
CA GLY A 830 3.60 21.46 13.08
C GLY A 830 3.05 22.46 14.09
N TYR A 831 2.53 21.98 15.21
CA TYR A 831 1.86 22.83 16.20
C TYR A 831 2.84 23.76 16.93
N THR A 832 4.11 23.36 17.10
CA THR A 832 5.16 24.23 17.63
C THR A 832 5.58 25.29 16.60
N PHE A 833 5.74 24.90 15.34
CA PHE A 833 6.11 25.81 14.27
C PHE A 833 4.96 26.69 13.79
N LYS A 834 3.71 26.29 14.07
CA LYS A 834 2.47 26.90 13.56
C LYS A 834 2.47 26.97 12.03
N LYS A 835 2.95 25.91 11.37
CA LYS A 835 3.12 25.82 9.92
C LYS A 835 2.88 24.40 9.44
N GLN A 836 2.54 24.28 8.16
CA GLN A 836 2.62 22.99 7.47
C GLN A 836 4.09 22.56 7.37
N VAL A 837 4.36 21.33 7.77
CA VAL A 837 5.67 20.69 7.70
C VAL A 837 5.60 19.56 6.69
N CYS A 838 6.46 19.63 5.68
CA CYS A 838 6.54 18.63 4.62
C CYS A 838 7.92 17.97 4.68
N LEU A 839 7.94 16.65 4.70
CA LEU A 839 9.14 15.86 4.52
C LEU A 839 9.18 15.37 3.07
N GLY A 840 10.37 15.23 2.50
CA GLY A 840 10.48 14.78 1.11
C GLY A 840 11.92 14.63 0.67
N PHE A 841 12.08 14.30 -0.61
CA PHE A 841 13.40 14.19 -1.23
C PHE A 841 13.59 15.28 -2.27
N VAL A 842 14.76 15.88 -2.29
CA VAL A 842 15.19 16.83 -3.32
C VAL A 842 16.34 16.25 -4.12
N GLN A 843 16.35 16.52 -5.42
CA GLN A 843 17.33 16.07 -6.39
C GLN A 843 17.97 17.29 -7.07
N ASN A 844 19.18 17.12 -7.57
CA ASN A 844 19.79 18.04 -8.50
C ASN A 844 19.62 17.44 -9.91
N LEU A 845 18.76 18.01 -10.72
CA LEU A 845 18.49 17.53 -12.08
C LEU A 845 19.17 18.44 -13.09
N ASN A 846 19.90 17.87 -14.07
CA ASN A 846 20.39 18.64 -15.21
C ASN A 846 19.26 18.97 -16.20
N GLU A 847 19.58 19.65 -17.30
CA GLU A 847 18.61 20.05 -18.34
C GLU A 847 17.91 18.85 -18.99
N ASP A 848 18.54 17.69 -19.04
CA ASP A 848 17.98 16.43 -19.56
C ASP A 848 17.16 15.66 -18.50
N GLY A 849 17.01 16.19 -17.28
CA GLY A 849 16.33 15.55 -16.17
C GLY A 849 17.11 14.40 -15.50
N VAL A 850 18.43 14.31 -15.75
CA VAL A 850 19.28 13.28 -15.15
C VAL A 850 19.78 13.74 -13.78
N PRO A 851 19.60 12.91 -12.72
CA PRO A 851 20.05 13.25 -11.38
C PRO A 851 21.58 13.41 -11.31
N GLN A 852 22.00 14.53 -10.75
CA GLN A 852 23.38 14.86 -10.43
C GLN A 852 23.64 14.69 -8.93
N ARG A 853 24.90 14.77 -8.52
CA ARG A 853 25.29 14.72 -7.10
C ARG A 853 24.60 15.84 -6.32
N VAL A 854 24.01 15.51 -5.17
CA VAL A 854 23.41 16.46 -4.23
C VAL A 854 24.37 16.69 -3.06
N THR A 855 24.58 17.96 -2.70
CA THR A 855 25.37 18.36 -1.53
C THR A 855 24.54 19.18 -0.57
N ASN A 856 24.95 19.29 0.70
CA ASN A 856 24.30 20.14 1.67
C ASN A 856 24.26 21.62 1.22
N GLU A 857 25.32 22.10 0.58
CA GLU A 857 25.41 23.45 0.04
C GLU A 857 24.37 23.68 -1.06
N TYR A 858 24.24 22.74 -2.01
CA TYR A 858 23.20 22.77 -3.02
C TYR A 858 21.80 22.88 -2.40
N VAL A 859 21.51 22.04 -1.38
CA VAL A 859 20.21 22.05 -0.72
C VAL A 859 19.97 23.37 -0.01
N LEU A 860 20.93 23.88 0.77
CA LEU A 860 20.73 25.06 1.62
C LEU A 860 20.75 26.39 0.87
N SER A 861 21.34 26.45 -0.33
CA SER A 861 21.41 27.68 -1.14
C SER A 861 20.20 27.95 -2.02
N GLY A 862 19.28 26.97 -2.19
CA GLY A 862 18.12 27.10 -3.08
C GLY A 862 16.91 27.77 -2.42
N HIS A 863 16.06 28.37 -3.26
CA HIS A 863 14.72 28.84 -2.87
C HIS A 863 13.70 27.77 -3.23
N TYR A 864 12.91 27.36 -2.25
CA TYR A 864 11.99 26.23 -2.41
C TYR A 864 10.53 26.65 -2.42
N GLU A 865 9.76 25.97 -3.25
CA GLU A 865 8.30 26.06 -3.29
C GLU A 865 7.69 24.64 -3.35
N ILE A 866 6.49 24.50 -2.78
CA ILE A 866 5.69 23.27 -2.87
C ILE A 866 4.39 23.58 -3.60
N ASP A 867 4.08 22.83 -4.64
CA ASP A 867 2.85 22.98 -5.42
C ASP A 867 1.72 22.15 -4.81
N ILE A 868 0.77 22.81 -4.17
CA ILE A 868 -0.43 22.20 -3.61
C ILE A 868 -1.62 22.51 -4.52
N ALA A 869 -2.04 21.55 -5.33
CA ALA A 869 -3.19 21.67 -6.22
C ALA A 869 -3.12 22.89 -7.20
N GLY A 870 -1.93 23.17 -7.72
CA GLY A 870 -1.69 24.27 -8.69
C GLY A 870 -1.31 25.61 -8.07
N ILE A 871 -1.19 25.68 -6.74
CA ILE A 871 -0.71 26.87 -6.03
C ILE A 871 0.65 26.55 -5.42
N ARG A 872 1.66 27.37 -5.71
CA ARG A 872 3.00 27.24 -5.16
C ARG A 872 3.15 28.06 -3.89
N TYR A 873 3.53 27.39 -2.81
CA TYR A 873 3.81 28.01 -1.51
C TYR A 873 5.31 28.00 -1.24
N ALA A 874 5.86 29.13 -0.82
CA ALA A 874 7.25 29.24 -0.45
C ALA A 874 7.56 28.35 0.77
N ALA A 875 8.74 27.75 0.77
CA ALA A 875 9.14 26.82 1.82
C ALA A 875 10.59 27.03 2.27
N LYS A 876 10.80 27.00 3.59
CA LYS A 876 12.14 26.99 4.18
C LYS A 876 12.62 25.54 4.33
N VAL A 877 13.77 25.23 3.74
CA VAL A 877 14.40 23.91 3.83
C VAL A 877 15.24 23.75 5.09
N ASN A 878 15.21 22.57 5.70
CA ASN A 878 16.05 22.16 6.82
C ASN A 878 16.65 20.77 6.54
N LEU A 879 17.92 20.56 6.90
CA LEU A 879 18.61 19.27 6.89
C LEU A 879 18.52 18.56 8.25
N HIS A 880 18.13 19.30 9.28
CA HIS A 880 17.93 18.80 10.66
C HIS A 880 16.68 19.44 11.24
N SER A 881 16.10 18.78 12.26
CA SER A 881 15.01 19.40 13.01
C SER A 881 15.51 20.67 13.68
N PRO A 882 14.83 21.81 13.51
CA PRO A 882 15.11 23.00 14.30
C PRO A 882 14.91 22.74 15.80
N ASN A 883 15.51 23.58 16.63
CA ASN A 883 15.22 23.56 18.07
C ASN A 883 13.75 23.91 18.30
N LEU A 884 13.01 23.01 18.96
CA LEU A 884 11.61 23.22 19.27
C LEU A 884 11.48 23.95 20.61
N PRO A 885 10.88 25.13 20.67
CA PRO A 885 10.60 25.79 21.93
C PRO A 885 9.68 24.90 22.79
N THR A 886 9.94 24.86 24.08
CA THR A 886 9.20 24.06 25.03
C THR A 886 9.11 24.81 26.35
N LYS A 887 8.00 24.64 27.10
CA LYS A 887 7.87 25.09 28.49
C LYS A 887 8.64 24.22 29.49
N TYR A 888 9.33 23.21 29.00
CA TYR A 888 10.14 22.33 29.80
C TYR A 888 11.19 23.11 30.53
N PRO A 889 11.46 22.80 31.81
CA PRO A 889 12.60 23.40 32.51
C PRO A 889 13.90 23.06 31.76
N ASP A 890 14.61 24.08 31.28
CA ASP A 890 15.85 23.94 30.53
C ASP A 890 16.85 23.02 31.22
N LYS A 891 16.91 23.09 32.52
CA LYS A 891 17.79 22.29 33.38
C LYS A 891 17.53 20.77 33.25
N GLU A 892 16.28 20.35 33.23
CA GLU A 892 15.93 18.91 33.06
C GLU A 892 16.22 18.44 31.66
N ARG A 893 15.92 19.27 30.65
CA ARG A 893 16.24 18.98 29.25
C ARG A 893 17.74 18.84 29.03
N ASP A 894 18.55 19.73 29.60
CA ASP A 894 20.00 19.73 29.48
C ASP A 894 20.62 18.52 30.18
N VAL A 895 20.12 18.14 31.37
CA VAL A 895 20.53 16.90 32.05
C VAL A 895 20.20 15.68 31.21
N TYR A 896 19.00 15.61 30.64
CA TYR A 896 18.60 14.51 29.77
C TYR A 896 19.47 14.41 28.53
N GLN A 897 19.74 15.53 27.83
CA GLN A 897 20.60 15.57 26.66
C GLN A 897 22.05 15.20 26.99
N ALA A 898 22.56 15.66 28.12
CA ALA A 898 23.89 15.33 28.59
C ALA A 898 24.03 13.83 28.92
N THR A 899 23.04 13.27 29.60
CA THR A 899 22.96 11.85 29.93
C THR A 899 22.91 10.99 28.67
N ARG A 900 22.11 11.40 27.67
CA ARG A 900 22.02 10.75 26.38
C ARG A 900 23.34 10.70 25.63
N LYS A 901 24.17 11.76 25.70
CA LYS A 901 25.49 11.81 25.10
C LYS A 901 26.49 10.88 25.78
N LEU A 902 26.43 10.80 27.11
CA LEU A 902 27.34 10.00 27.94
C LEU A 902 27.11 8.49 27.80
N LEU A 903 25.88 8.07 27.52
CA LEU A 903 25.44 6.67 27.59
C LEU A 903 25.37 5.98 26.20
N ARG A 904 25.78 6.66 25.15
CA ARG A 904 26.02 5.97 23.88
C ARG A 904 27.16 4.96 24.09
N PRO A 905 26.97 3.68 23.76
CA PRO A 905 28.07 2.73 23.76
C PRO A 905 29.19 3.32 22.91
N ARG A 906 30.34 3.49 23.48
CA ARG A 906 31.51 3.86 22.69
C ARG A 906 31.85 2.68 21.80
N PRO A 907 32.01 2.86 20.48
CA PRO A 907 32.51 1.80 19.63
C PRO A 907 33.85 1.32 20.23
N ARG A 908 34.06 0.03 20.38
CA ARG A 908 35.35 -0.53 20.68
C ARG A 908 36.27 -0.15 19.52
N SER A 909 37.24 0.71 19.81
CA SER A 909 38.32 1.15 18.97
C SER A 909 37.96 1.56 17.53
N VAL A 910 37.67 2.83 17.30
CA VAL A 910 37.95 3.51 16.04
C VAL A 910 38.65 4.80 16.36
N THR A 911 39.80 5.00 15.77
CA THR A 911 40.56 6.25 15.78
C THR A 911 39.69 7.35 15.24
N VAL A 912 39.42 8.37 16.06
CA VAL A 912 38.58 9.51 15.77
C VAL A 912 39.20 10.28 14.60
N THR A 913 38.60 10.16 13.43
CA THR A 913 38.68 11.24 12.43
C THR A 913 37.34 11.98 12.51
N GLU A 914 37.43 13.20 12.95
CA GLU A 914 36.44 14.26 13.03
C GLU A 914 34.95 13.87 12.85
N THR A 915 34.27 13.61 13.94
CA THR A 915 32.81 13.58 14.00
C THR A 915 32.30 15.02 14.03
N ILE A 916 31.75 15.47 12.89
CA ILE A 916 30.85 16.62 12.89
C ILE A 916 29.68 16.24 13.78
N GLY A 917 29.58 16.93 14.94
CA GLY A 917 28.53 16.66 15.92
C GLY A 917 27.15 17.04 15.37
N TYR A 918 26.29 16.07 15.22
CA TYR A 918 24.87 16.29 14.97
C TYR A 918 24.13 16.29 16.31
N PRO A 919 23.42 17.37 16.68
CA PRO A 919 22.43 17.29 17.74
C PRO A 919 21.24 16.47 17.22
N ILE A 920 20.81 15.56 18.05
CA ILE A 920 19.64 14.71 17.79
C ILE A 920 18.38 15.51 18.06
#